data_99df6f9e676e59724bdc0ad7cd918d3a
#
_entry.id   99df6f9e676e59724bdc0ad7cd918d3a
#
_cell.length_a   1.000
_cell.length_b   1.000
_cell.length_c   1.000
_cell.angle_alpha   90.00
_cell.angle_beta   90.00
_cell.angle_gamma   90.00
#
_symmetry.space_group_name_H-M   'P 1'
#
loop_
_entity.id
_entity.type
_entity.pdbx_description
1 polymer ?
#
loop_
_entity_poly.entity_id
_entity_poly.type
_entity_poly.pdbx_seq_one_letter_code
_entity_poly.pdbx_strand_id
1 'polypeptide(L)'
;MLQDSFSYTVEQFADLQILRYRVPGFENLPLRRKQLIYYLSQAALEGRDILFDQNGKYNLQIRRLLEAVYIHFKGDRTSEQFFALEVYLKRVWFANGIHHHYACDKFVPAFTSDYLEEVVNSLPEEVLPLEEGETCQAMCDKLFPVIFDPSVMPKRVNQSDGEDLVLTSAANYYEGVTQQEAEAFYAAQKKADDQEPVMYGMNSRLVKENGHVYEQVWKVGGMYSSAIEKIISWLQKAEDVAENDAQREVIRLLIEFYRTGDLKLFDAYSIAWLKDTDSLVDFVNGFIESYGDPLGMKASWESIVNFKDMEATHRTETISSNAQWFEDHSPVDARFKKTEVKGVSAKVITAAILAGDLYPSTAIGINLPNSNWIRSVHGSKSVTIGNLTDAYNKAARGNGFREEFVYSETERQLLEKYADITDDLHTDLHECLGHGSGKLLPGVDPDALKAHGSTIEEARADLFGLYYLPDAKMIELGLVPDAEAYKAEYYSYMMNGLMTQLVRIEPGCTVEEAHMRNRQLIARWALEHGQAEHVVEMVNRDGKTYVRINDYAKLRMLFGKLLAEIQRIKSEGDYEAARQLVETYAVQVDPVLHAEVLQRYRSLHLAPYKGFVNPVYTPQTDAEGNITDVHISYSEGYAEQMLRYSRDYSNL
;
A
#
# COMPACT_ATOMS: atom_id res chain seq x y z
N MET A 1 -14.42 -27.00 -11.94
CA MET A 1 -13.22 -26.55 -11.22
C MET A 1 -13.37 -26.94 -9.77
N LEU A 2 -12.36 -27.54 -9.15
CA LEU A 2 -12.37 -27.78 -7.70
C LEU A 2 -12.40 -26.38 -7.04
N GLN A 3 -13.39 -26.15 -6.19
CA GLN A 3 -13.52 -24.91 -5.44
C GLN A 3 -12.24 -24.76 -4.59
N ASP A 4 -11.51 -23.67 -4.78
CA ASP A 4 -10.30 -23.38 -3.99
C ASP A 4 -10.69 -23.31 -2.52
N SER A 5 -10.21 -24.25 -1.71
CA SER A 5 -10.55 -24.32 -0.28
C SER A 5 -9.81 -23.28 0.57
N PHE A 6 -9.00 -22.43 -0.05
CA PHE A 6 -8.24 -21.40 0.64
C PHE A 6 -9.15 -20.23 1.06
N SER A 7 -9.18 -19.93 2.36
CA SER A 7 -9.94 -18.80 2.88
C SER A 7 -9.09 -17.52 2.87
N TYR A 8 -9.43 -16.59 1.98
CA TYR A 8 -8.78 -15.29 1.91
C TYR A 8 -9.19 -14.35 3.04
N THR A 9 -10.39 -14.49 3.59
CA THR A 9 -10.84 -13.74 4.77
C THR A 9 -10.52 -14.51 6.04
N VAL A 10 -9.86 -13.86 6.99
CA VAL A 10 -9.50 -14.42 8.31
C VAL A 10 -10.55 -14.03 9.34
N GLU A 11 -10.74 -12.73 9.56
CA GLU A 11 -11.75 -12.19 10.48
C GLU A 11 -12.10 -10.73 10.13
N GLN A 12 -13.21 -10.24 10.72
CA GLN A 12 -13.60 -8.84 10.64
C GLN A 12 -13.97 -8.35 12.05
N PHE A 13 -13.48 -7.15 12.40
CA PHE A 13 -13.81 -6.49 13.67
C PHE A 13 -13.71 -4.98 13.49
N ALA A 14 -14.51 -4.22 14.23
CA ALA A 14 -14.61 -2.76 14.09
C ALA A 14 -14.77 -2.36 12.60
N ASP A 15 -13.90 -1.50 12.10
CA ASP A 15 -13.84 -1.01 10.72
C ASP A 15 -12.80 -1.77 9.86
N LEU A 16 -12.33 -2.92 10.33
CA LEU A 16 -11.20 -3.66 9.78
C LEU A 16 -11.59 -5.08 9.32
N GLN A 17 -11.07 -5.48 8.16
CA GLN A 17 -11.11 -6.85 7.67
C GLN A 17 -9.67 -7.38 7.52
N ILE A 18 -9.39 -8.51 8.14
CA ILE A 18 -8.10 -9.20 8.03
C ILE A 18 -8.18 -10.25 6.94
N LEU A 19 -7.26 -10.17 6.02
CA LEU A 19 -7.12 -11.05 4.87
C LEU A 19 -5.88 -11.93 4.98
N ARG A 20 -5.83 -12.92 4.09
CA ARG A 20 -4.69 -13.81 3.90
C ARG A 20 -4.31 -13.79 2.43
N TYR A 21 -3.04 -13.85 2.11
CA TYR A 21 -2.57 -13.93 0.74
C TYR A 21 -1.73 -15.18 0.50
N ARG A 22 -1.75 -15.68 -0.73
CA ARG A 22 -0.87 -16.77 -1.17
C ARG A 22 0.46 -16.23 -1.71
N VAL A 23 1.44 -17.07 -1.73
CA VAL A 23 2.77 -16.81 -2.33
C VAL A 23 2.98 -17.82 -3.46
N PRO A 24 2.32 -17.63 -4.61
CA PRO A 24 2.39 -18.58 -5.72
C PRO A 24 3.82 -18.68 -6.24
N GLY A 25 4.22 -19.91 -6.58
CA GLY A 25 5.55 -20.20 -7.10
C GLY A 25 6.64 -20.45 -6.05
N PHE A 26 6.41 -20.15 -4.77
CA PHE A 26 7.41 -20.34 -3.71
C PHE A 26 7.88 -21.80 -3.61
N GLU A 27 6.96 -22.75 -3.65
CA GLU A 27 7.26 -24.20 -3.51
C GLU A 27 8.20 -24.70 -4.61
N ASN A 28 8.17 -24.06 -5.79
CA ASN A 28 8.96 -24.44 -6.94
C ASN A 28 10.36 -23.80 -6.97
N LEU A 29 10.65 -22.89 -6.03
CA LEU A 29 11.95 -22.23 -5.96
C LEU A 29 13.05 -23.22 -5.53
N PRO A 30 14.28 -23.09 -6.08
CA PRO A 30 15.44 -23.81 -5.58
C PRO A 30 15.70 -23.51 -4.09
N LEU A 31 16.24 -24.49 -3.36
CA LEU A 31 16.51 -24.39 -1.92
C LEU A 31 17.23 -23.09 -1.54
N ARG A 32 18.27 -22.70 -2.29
CA ARG A 32 19.04 -21.47 -2.00
C ARG A 32 18.17 -20.22 -1.98
N ARG A 33 17.19 -20.10 -2.90
CA ARG A 33 16.24 -18.99 -2.94
C ARG A 33 15.21 -19.05 -1.82
N LYS A 34 14.76 -20.26 -1.47
CA LYS A 34 13.90 -20.45 -0.29
C LYS A 34 14.61 -20.03 1.00
N GLN A 35 15.88 -20.40 1.15
CA GLN A 35 16.72 -19.96 2.27
C GLN A 35 16.88 -18.44 2.31
N LEU A 36 17.14 -17.81 1.16
CA LEU A 36 17.27 -16.37 1.04
C LEU A 36 15.98 -15.64 1.48
N ILE A 37 14.84 -16.08 0.96
CA ILE A 37 13.52 -15.53 1.34
C ILE A 37 13.29 -15.72 2.85
N TYR A 38 13.61 -16.90 3.40
CA TYR A 38 13.46 -17.17 4.83
C TYR A 38 14.32 -16.23 5.68
N TYR A 39 15.62 -16.08 5.36
CA TYR A 39 16.52 -15.22 6.14
C TYR A 39 16.13 -13.74 6.05
N LEU A 40 15.77 -13.26 4.87
CA LEU A 40 15.27 -11.90 4.68
C LEU A 40 13.95 -11.68 5.41
N SER A 41 13.05 -12.69 5.45
CA SER A 41 11.79 -12.63 6.20
C SER A 41 12.02 -12.54 7.70
N GLN A 42 13.01 -13.27 8.24
CA GLN A 42 13.38 -13.14 9.65
C GLN A 42 13.93 -11.72 9.94
N ALA A 43 14.82 -11.22 9.09
CA ALA A 43 15.32 -9.84 9.22
C ALA A 43 14.20 -8.80 9.18
N ALA A 44 13.17 -9.04 8.35
CA ALA A 44 11.99 -8.18 8.27
C ALA A 44 11.17 -8.17 9.56
N LEU A 45 10.99 -9.29 10.21
CA LEU A 45 10.16 -9.40 11.42
C LEU A 45 10.86 -8.86 12.69
N GLU A 46 12.20 -8.88 12.74
CA GLU A 46 12.97 -8.38 13.88
C GLU A 46 12.80 -6.86 14.13
N GLY A 47 12.39 -6.10 13.11
CA GLY A 47 12.15 -4.67 13.23
C GLY A 47 10.75 -4.27 13.72
N ARG A 48 9.88 -5.23 14.03
CA ARG A 48 8.48 -4.97 14.41
C ARG A 48 8.33 -3.95 15.54
N ASP A 49 9.12 -4.07 16.61
CA ASP A 49 9.01 -3.20 17.78
C ASP A 49 9.45 -1.76 17.47
N ILE A 50 10.34 -1.57 16.50
CA ILE A 50 10.80 -0.22 16.08
C ILE A 50 9.61 0.64 15.66
N LEU A 51 8.71 0.12 14.81
CA LEU A 51 7.58 0.89 14.34
C LEU A 51 6.58 1.23 15.46
N PHE A 52 6.34 0.30 16.40
CA PHE A 52 5.49 0.59 17.55
C PHE A 52 6.03 1.76 18.37
N ASP A 53 7.33 1.81 18.61
CA ASP A 53 7.99 2.90 19.34
C ASP A 53 7.98 4.20 18.53
N GLN A 54 8.24 4.15 17.21
CA GLN A 54 8.17 5.32 16.32
C GLN A 54 6.78 5.94 16.28
N ASN A 55 5.72 5.13 16.31
CA ASN A 55 4.33 5.60 16.29
C ASN A 55 3.85 6.21 17.62
N GLY A 56 4.58 6.02 18.71
CA GLY A 56 4.28 6.65 19.99
C GLY A 56 5.08 6.07 21.15
N LYS A 57 5.59 6.95 21.98
CA LYS A 57 6.49 6.66 23.11
C LYS A 57 6.02 5.54 24.04
N TYR A 58 4.71 5.39 24.21
CA TYR A 58 4.11 4.42 25.16
C TYR A 58 3.52 3.18 24.46
N ASN A 59 3.55 3.12 23.13
CA ASN A 59 2.87 2.06 22.38
C ASN A 59 3.38 0.65 22.69
N LEU A 60 4.69 0.48 22.89
CA LEU A 60 5.25 -0.82 23.24
C LEU A 60 4.75 -1.32 24.59
N GLN A 61 4.77 -0.47 25.62
CA GLN A 61 4.33 -0.85 26.95
C GLN A 61 2.81 -1.07 26.99
N ILE A 62 2.00 -0.23 26.30
CA ILE A 62 0.55 -0.41 26.16
C ILE A 62 0.24 -1.73 25.47
N ARG A 63 0.88 -2.03 24.33
CA ARG A 63 0.70 -3.31 23.64
C ARG A 63 0.97 -4.49 24.56
N ARG A 64 2.12 -4.50 25.22
CA ARG A 64 2.52 -5.57 26.15
C ARG A 64 1.56 -5.72 27.32
N LEU A 65 1.04 -4.61 27.87
CA LEU A 65 0.03 -4.63 28.93
C LEU A 65 -1.26 -5.29 28.45
N LEU A 66 -1.76 -4.88 27.29
CA LEU A 66 -2.99 -5.45 26.71
C LEU A 66 -2.80 -6.93 26.32
N GLU A 67 -1.65 -7.32 25.83
CA GLU A 67 -1.28 -8.72 25.55
C GLU A 67 -1.21 -9.55 26.84
N ALA A 68 -0.63 -9.02 27.92
CA ALA A 68 -0.61 -9.67 29.22
C ALA A 68 -2.02 -9.91 29.75
N VAL A 69 -2.90 -8.91 29.67
CA VAL A 69 -4.32 -9.05 30.00
C VAL A 69 -4.97 -10.13 29.13
N TYR A 70 -4.81 -10.05 27.83
CA TYR A 70 -5.42 -10.99 26.88
C TYR A 70 -4.99 -12.45 27.14
N ILE A 71 -3.72 -12.69 27.46
CA ILE A 71 -3.17 -14.02 27.70
C ILE A 71 -3.52 -14.55 29.10
N HIS A 72 -3.41 -13.73 30.14
CA HIS A 72 -3.38 -14.20 31.53
C HIS A 72 -4.65 -13.98 32.32
N PHE A 73 -5.58 -13.13 31.85
CA PHE A 73 -6.86 -12.90 32.55
C PHE A 73 -7.70 -14.18 32.64
N LYS A 74 -8.11 -14.53 33.87
CA LYS A 74 -8.89 -15.75 34.17
C LYS A 74 -10.36 -15.48 34.52
N GLY A 75 -10.78 -14.20 34.49
CA GLY A 75 -12.16 -13.81 34.74
C GLY A 75 -13.09 -14.07 33.57
N ASP A 76 -14.23 -13.37 33.55
CA ASP A 76 -15.26 -13.52 32.50
C ASP A 76 -14.80 -12.92 31.17
N ARG A 77 -14.31 -13.77 30.29
CA ARG A 77 -13.88 -13.41 28.92
C ARG A 77 -15.03 -13.24 27.93
N THR A 78 -16.27 -13.53 28.36
CA THR A 78 -17.48 -13.37 27.54
C THR A 78 -18.19 -12.03 27.80
N SER A 79 -17.70 -11.25 28.76
CA SER A 79 -18.26 -9.94 29.10
C SER A 79 -18.09 -8.94 27.94
N GLU A 80 -19.01 -7.98 27.84
CA GLU A 80 -18.91 -6.87 26.87
C GLU A 80 -17.61 -6.07 27.03
N GLN A 81 -17.16 -5.89 28.28
CA GLN A 81 -15.91 -5.18 28.59
C GLN A 81 -14.69 -5.92 28.05
N PHE A 82 -14.61 -7.25 28.24
CA PHE A 82 -13.50 -8.04 27.71
C PHE A 82 -13.52 -8.07 26.19
N PHE A 83 -14.69 -8.22 25.58
CA PHE A 83 -14.82 -8.16 24.12
C PHE A 83 -14.34 -6.80 23.57
N ALA A 84 -14.74 -5.70 24.21
CA ALA A 84 -14.28 -4.36 23.83
C ALA A 84 -12.75 -4.19 23.97
N LEU A 85 -12.14 -4.79 25.02
CA LEU A 85 -10.69 -4.81 25.21
C LEU A 85 -9.99 -5.62 24.11
N GLU A 86 -10.52 -6.77 23.76
CA GLU A 86 -9.98 -7.60 22.66
C GLU A 86 -10.01 -6.82 21.32
N VAL A 87 -11.12 -6.16 21.01
CA VAL A 87 -11.23 -5.33 19.79
C VAL A 87 -10.23 -4.19 19.82
N TYR A 88 -10.05 -3.53 20.97
CA TYR A 88 -9.07 -2.46 21.11
C TYR A 88 -7.63 -2.96 20.91
N LEU A 89 -7.26 -4.08 21.51
CA LEU A 89 -5.95 -4.72 21.30
C LEU A 89 -5.72 -5.07 19.82
N LYS A 90 -6.72 -5.65 19.16
CA LYS A 90 -6.65 -5.95 17.72
C LYS A 90 -6.44 -4.70 16.87
N ARG A 91 -7.07 -3.57 17.23
CA ARG A 91 -6.83 -2.29 16.56
C ARG A 91 -5.43 -1.73 16.83
N VAL A 92 -4.92 -1.86 18.06
CA VAL A 92 -3.54 -1.47 18.43
C VAL A 92 -2.51 -2.29 17.63
N TRP A 93 -2.71 -3.57 17.49
CA TRP A 93 -1.86 -4.40 16.63
C TRP A 93 -1.90 -3.97 15.17
N PHE A 94 -3.12 -3.68 14.65
CA PHE A 94 -3.31 -3.31 13.26
C PHE A 94 -2.65 -1.97 12.91
N ALA A 95 -2.78 -1.00 13.78
CA ALA A 95 -2.24 0.35 13.57
C ALA A 95 -0.79 0.52 14.03
N ASN A 96 -0.16 -0.54 14.54
CA ASN A 96 1.15 -0.46 15.20
C ASN A 96 1.20 0.64 16.28
N GLY A 97 0.12 0.78 17.05
CA GLY A 97 -0.03 1.78 18.09
C GLY A 97 -1.50 2.14 18.39
N ILE A 98 -1.68 3.11 19.27
CA ILE A 98 -3.01 3.52 19.77
C ILE A 98 -3.76 4.50 18.86
N HIS A 99 -3.22 4.83 17.70
CA HIS A 99 -3.82 5.75 16.73
C HIS A 99 -4.23 5.02 15.45
N HIS A 100 -5.32 5.48 14.85
CA HIS A 100 -5.80 4.92 13.59
C HIS A 100 -4.73 5.02 12.50
N HIS A 101 -4.45 3.91 11.81
CA HIS A 101 -3.37 3.80 10.83
C HIS A 101 -3.46 4.81 9.67
N TYR A 102 -4.68 5.20 9.29
CA TYR A 102 -4.95 6.14 8.18
C TYR A 102 -5.31 7.55 8.67
N ALA A 103 -6.31 7.69 9.56
CA ALA A 103 -6.80 8.99 10.03
C ALA A 103 -5.90 9.64 11.10
N CYS A 104 -4.97 8.89 11.68
CA CYS A 104 -4.06 9.33 12.75
C CYS A 104 -4.74 9.74 14.08
N ASP A 105 -6.05 9.65 14.21
CA ASP A 105 -6.76 9.94 15.45
C ASP A 105 -6.60 8.81 16.46
N LYS A 106 -6.53 9.17 17.74
CA LYS A 106 -6.43 8.20 18.83
C LYS A 106 -7.70 7.34 18.95
N PHE A 107 -7.53 6.04 19.15
CA PHE A 107 -8.65 5.14 19.45
C PHE A 107 -9.26 5.45 20.82
N VAL A 108 -10.58 5.49 20.87
CA VAL A 108 -11.33 5.59 22.13
C VAL A 108 -11.70 4.17 22.56
N PRO A 109 -11.25 3.69 23.74
CA PRO A 109 -11.66 2.38 24.24
C PRO A 109 -13.17 2.32 24.52
N ALA A 110 -13.81 1.21 24.18
CA ALA A 110 -15.21 0.95 24.56
C ALA A 110 -15.34 0.21 25.90
N PHE A 111 -14.23 -0.10 26.56
CA PHE A 111 -14.17 -0.58 27.95
C PHE A 111 -13.72 0.55 28.86
N THR A 112 -14.03 0.44 30.16
CA THR A 112 -13.75 1.50 31.15
C THR A 112 -12.34 1.38 31.74
N SER A 113 -11.80 2.52 32.24
CA SER A 113 -10.53 2.53 32.99
C SER A 113 -10.62 1.68 34.27
N ASP A 114 -11.72 1.75 34.99
CA ASP A 114 -11.96 0.97 36.21
C ASP A 114 -11.91 -0.54 35.92
N TYR A 115 -12.50 -0.97 34.80
CA TYR A 115 -12.43 -2.37 34.36
C TYR A 115 -10.99 -2.80 34.08
N LEU A 116 -10.23 -1.98 33.33
CA LEU A 116 -8.84 -2.31 33.05
C LEU A 116 -8.00 -2.37 34.33
N GLU A 117 -8.22 -1.45 35.27
CA GLU A 117 -7.54 -1.42 36.56
C GLU A 117 -7.84 -2.68 37.38
N GLU A 118 -9.11 -3.09 37.47
CA GLU A 118 -9.52 -4.32 38.14
C GLU A 118 -8.83 -5.55 37.53
N VAL A 119 -8.82 -5.63 36.19
CA VAL A 119 -8.19 -6.74 35.47
C VAL A 119 -6.68 -6.76 35.70
N VAL A 120 -5.99 -5.64 35.56
CA VAL A 120 -4.53 -5.52 35.76
C VAL A 120 -4.15 -5.91 37.19
N ASN A 121 -4.90 -5.44 38.20
CA ASN A 121 -4.66 -5.79 39.61
C ASN A 121 -4.95 -7.26 39.93
N SER A 122 -5.67 -7.98 39.05
CA SER A 122 -5.90 -9.43 39.20
C SER A 122 -4.78 -10.29 38.63
N LEU A 123 -3.85 -9.69 37.86
CA LEU A 123 -2.74 -10.41 37.23
C LEU A 123 -1.53 -10.53 38.17
N PRO A 124 -0.75 -11.60 38.02
CA PRO A 124 0.57 -11.69 38.67
C PRO A 124 1.50 -10.56 38.18
N GLU A 125 2.25 -9.96 39.08
CA GLU A 125 3.14 -8.83 38.76
C GLU A 125 4.22 -9.21 37.71
N GLU A 126 4.68 -10.45 37.75
CA GLU A 126 5.70 -10.99 36.83
C GLU A 126 5.27 -11.05 35.35
N VAL A 127 3.97 -10.94 35.05
CA VAL A 127 3.48 -10.89 33.67
C VAL A 127 3.22 -9.47 33.16
N LEU A 128 3.29 -8.49 34.03
CA LEU A 128 3.09 -7.08 33.69
C LEU A 128 4.35 -6.48 33.05
N PRO A 129 4.24 -5.61 32.04
CA PRO A 129 5.39 -5.01 31.36
C PRO A 129 5.98 -3.82 32.15
N LEU A 130 6.39 -4.07 33.39
CA LEU A 130 6.96 -3.06 34.27
C LEU A 130 8.38 -2.71 33.82
N GLU A 131 8.69 -1.42 33.82
CA GLU A 131 10.06 -0.92 33.65
C GLU A 131 10.88 -1.14 34.93
N GLU A 132 12.20 -1.03 34.86
CA GLU A 132 13.08 -1.25 36.02
C GLU A 132 12.71 -0.30 37.17
N GLY A 133 12.31 -0.89 38.31
CA GLY A 133 11.87 -0.14 39.49
C GLY A 133 10.47 0.43 39.42
N GLU A 134 9.71 0.16 38.37
CA GLU A 134 8.33 0.59 38.23
C GLU A 134 7.37 -0.32 39.00
N THR A 135 6.40 0.27 39.70
CA THR A 135 5.30 -0.48 40.33
C THR A 135 4.11 -0.57 39.40
N CYS A 136 3.23 -1.56 39.61
CA CYS A 136 1.97 -1.68 38.87
C CYS A 136 1.14 -0.36 38.91
N GLN A 137 1.04 0.28 40.07
CA GLN A 137 0.34 1.56 40.21
C GLN A 137 1.00 2.67 39.38
N ALA A 138 2.32 2.80 39.41
CA ALA A 138 3.05 3.80 38.62
C ALA A 138 2.87 3.58 37.12
N MET A 139 2.87 2.34 36.66
CA MET A 139 2.56 1.99 35.27
C MET A 139 1.13 2.39 34.91
N CYS A 140 0.13 2.09 35.75
CA CYS A 140 -1.26 2.50 35.49
C CYS A 140 -1.40 4.02 35.45
N ASP A 141 -0.83 4.74 36.43
CA ASP A 141 -0.85 6.21 36.50
C ASP A 141 -0.22 6.87 35.24
N LYS A 142 0.79 6.21 34.64
CA LYS A 142 1.45 6.63 33.39
C LYS A 142 0.63 6.33 32.15
N LEU A 143 0.10 5.12 32.01
CA LEU A 143 -0.50 4.62 30.77
C LEU A 143 -2.00 4.94 30.64
N PHE A 144 -2.75 4.97 31.74
CA PHE A 144 -4.21 5.16 31.66
C PHE A 144 -4.63 6.52 31.10
N PRO A 145 -3.99 7.65 31.44
CA PRO A 145 -4.27 8.91 30.77
C PRO A 145 -4.00 8.85 29.26
N VAL A 146 -2.94 8.14 28.84
CA VAL A 146 -2.60 7.95 27.41
C VAL A 146 -3.67 7.13 26.70
N ILE A 147 -4.23 6.10 27.35
CA ILE A 147 -5.25 5.23 26.76
C ILE A 147 -6.64 5.92 26.76
N PHE A 148 -7.06 6.52 27.88
CA PHE A 148 -8.46 6.92 28.11
C PHE A 148 -8.74 8.41 27.95
N ASP A 149 -7.77 9.32 28.21
CA ASP A 149 -8.01 10.75 28.06
C ASP A 149 -7.90 11.18 26.59
N PRO A 150 -9.00 11.59 25.93
CA PRO A 150 -8.96 11.97 24.51
C PRO A 150 -8.10 13.20 24.22
N SER A 151 -7.76 14.01 25.24
CA SER A 151 -6.92 15.19 25.08
C SER A 151 -5.42 14.91 25.14
N VAL A 152 -5.03 13.73 25.66
CA VAL A 152 -3.63 13.30 25.76
C VAL A 152 -3.22 12.60 24.48
N MET A 153 -2.25 13.14 23.76
CA MET A 153 -1.77 12.58 22.48
C MET A 153 -2.91 12.27 21.48
N PRO A 154 -3.76 13.26 21.13
CA PRO A 154 -4.98 13.03 20.34
C PRO A 154 -4.71 12.55 18.92
N LYS A 155 -3.57 12.89 18.35
CA LYS A 155 -3.16 12.51 16.99
C LYS A 155 -1.74 11.96 16.93
N ARG A 156 -1.55 10.92 16.12
CA ARG A 156 -0.19 10.41 15.81
C ARG A 156 0.60 11.45 15.04
N VAL A 157 0.02 11.98 13.96
CA VAL A 157 0.60 13.02 13.12
C VAL A 157 -0.42 14.14 12.98
N ASN A 158 -0.07 15.33 13.42
CA ASN A 158 -0.86 16.54 13.22
C ASN A 158 -0.27 17.35 12.06
N GLN A 159 -1.12 17.81 11.16
CA GLN A 159 -0.76 18.65 10.01
C GLN A 159 -1.63 19.93 9.94
N SER A 160 -2.21 20.35 11.07
CA SER A 160 -3.09 21.52 11.13
C SER A 160 -2.27 22.82 11.05
N ASP A 161 -2.71 23.74 10.18
CA ASP A 161 -2.07 25.05 10.06
C ASP A 161 -2.17 25.85 11.36
N GLY A 162 -1.06 26.53 11.69
CA GLY A 162 -1.02 27.46 12.83
C GLY A 162 -0.70 26.82 14.18
N GLU A 163 -0.45 25.52 14.21
CA GLU A 163 0.01 24.78 15.39
C GLU A 163 1.48 24.38 15.27
N ASP A 164 2.14 24.10 16.40
CA ASP A 164 3.46 23.46 16.38
C ASP A 164 3.25 21.96 16.09
N LEU A 165 3.56 21.53 14.88
CA LEU A 165 3.30 20.18 14.39
C LEU A 165 4.07 19.12 15.17
N VAL A 166 5.23 19.46 15.72
CA VAL A 166 6.06 18.55 16.52
C VAL A 166 5.47 18.34 17.91
N LEU A 167 5.09 19.41 18.61
CA LEU A 167 4.55 19.33 19.96
C LEU A 167 3.14 18.74 20.01
N THR A 168 2.40 18.82 18.91
CA THR A 168 1.01 18.34 18.82
C THR A 168 0.88 16.94 18.18
N SER A 169 1.99 16.33 17.77
CA SER A 169 2.04 14.96 17.25
C SER A 169 2.57 13.97 18.29
N ALA A 170 1.93 12.80 18.39
CA ALA A 170 2.33 11.74 19.31
C ALA A 170 3.46 10.84 18.77
N ALA A 171 3.78 10.93 17.46
CA ALA A 171 4.87 10.18 16.86
C ALA A 171 6.20 10.48 17.55
N ASN A 172 6.97 9.41 17.88
CA ASN A 172 8.14 9.48 18.77
C ASN A 172 9.44 9.83 18.02
N TYR A 173 9.37 10.83 17.14
CA TYR A 173 10.53 11.28 16.37
C TYR A 173 11.25 12.50 16.98
N TYR A 174 10.59 13.17 17.93
CA TYR A 174 11.09 14.38 18.58
C TYR A 174 10.84 14.32 20.08
N GLU A 175 11.80 14.79 20.88
CA GLU A 175 11.63 14.86 22.33
C GLU A 175 12.20 16.18 22.87
N GLY A 176 11.34 16.97 23.53
CA GLY A 176 11.73 18.27 24.09
C GLY A 176 12.08 19.35 23.07
N VAL A 177 11.76 19.15 21.81
CA VAL A 177 12.09 20.01 20.67
C VAL A 177 10.80 20.62 20.11
N THR A 178 10.83 21.90 19.75
CA THR A 178 9.77 22.56 19.00
C THR A 178 9.97 22.37 17.49
N GLN A 179 8.92 22.60 16.70
CA GLN A 179 9.00 22.58 15.23
C GLN A 179 10.12 23.54 14.73
N GLN A 180 10.14 24.78 15.24
CA GLN A 180 11.14 25.78 14.83
C GLN A 180 12.56 25.31 15.12
N GLU A 181 12.81 24.70 16.27
CA GLU A 181 14.14 24.18 16.63
C GLU A 181 14.55 23.01 15.73
N ALA A 182 13.62 22.11 15.41
CA ALA A 182 13.87 20.99 14.50
C ALA A 182 14.19 21.47 13.08
N GLU A 183 13.39 22.39 12.55
CA GLU A 183 13.63 22.98 11.22
C GLU A 183 14.97 23.71 11.16
N ALA A 184 15.32 24.51 12.18
CA ALA A 184 16.60 25.20 12.26
C ALA A 184 17.79 24.24 12.35
N PHE A 185 17.66 23.15 13.13
CA PHE A 185 18.70 22.13 13.27
C PHE A 185 19.05 21.48 11.93
N TYR A 186 18.05 21.06 11.16
CA TYR A 186 18.27 20.42 9.86
C TYR A 186 18.62 21.42 8.75
N ALA A 187 18.09 22.64 8.79
CA ALA A 187 18.49 23.69 7.85
C ALA A 187 19.98 24.01 7.93
N ALA A 188 20.55 24.00 9.14
CA ALA A 188 21.98 24.25 9.36
C ALA A 188 22.90 23.17 8.78
N GLN A 189 22.40 21.96 8.54
CA GLN A 189 23.18 20.86 7.95
C GLN A 189 23.19 20.88 6.41
N LYS A 190 22.18 21.51 5.79
CA LYS A 190 22.04 21.55 4.33
C LYS A 190 23.08 22.51 3.71
N LYS A 191 23.76 22.05 2.66
CA LYS A 191 24.68 22.86 1.85
C LYS A 191 23.98 23.24 0.55
N ALA A 192 24.03 24.54 0.19
CA ALA A 192 23.32 25.08 -0.97
C ALA A 192 23.75 24.47 -2.32
N ASP A 193 25.00 24.03 -2.42
CA ASP A 193 25.65 23.52 -3.65
C ASP A 193 25.82 22.00 -3.64
N ASP A 194 25.26 21.28 -2.65
CA ASP A 194 25.33 19.82 -2.60
C ASP A 194 24.43 19.23 -3.71
N GLN A 195 25.03 18.55 -4.68
CA GLN A 195 24.33 17.89 -5.78
C GLN A 195 23.80 16.50 -5.40
N GLU A 196 24.29 15.97 -4.29
CA GLU A 196 23.94 14.65 -3.77
C GLU A 196 23.56 14.71 -2.28
N PRO A 197 22.54 15.51 -1.92
CA PRO A 197 22.19 15.72 -0.51
C PRO A 197 21.59 14.45 0.08
N VAL A 198 22.09 14.03 1.23
CA VAL A 198 21.46 12.93 1.99
C VAL A 198 20.12 13.37 2.58
N MET A 199 19.27 12.41 2.90
CA MET A 199 18.00 12.64 3.57
C MET A 199 18.24 12.86 5.09
N TYR A 200 18.68 14.08 5.45
CA TYR A 200 19.01 14.44 6.84
C TYR A 200 17.88 14.13 7.82
N GLY A 201 18.20 13.46 8.93
CA GLY A 201 17.26 13.11 9.98
C GLY A 201 16.45 11.85 9.74
N MET A 202 16.59 11.21 8.57
CA MET A 202 15.82 10.04 8.17
C MET A 202 15.87 8.89 9.19
N ASN A 203 17.06 8.63 9.76
CA ASN A 203 17.34 7.51 10.66
C ASN A 203 17.68 7.96 12.09
N SER A 204 16.96 8.93 12.61
CA SER A 204 17.25 9.45 13.96
C SER A 204 16.01 10.03 14.64
N ARG A 205 16.00 10.02 15.98
CA ARG A 205 15.14 10.84 16.81
C ARG A 205 15.89 12.12 17.20
N LEU A 206 15.24 13.28 17.11
CA LEU A 206 15.81 14.54 17.53
C LEU A 206 15.40 14.86 18.97
N VAL A 207 16.38 15.10 19.82
CA VAL A 207 16.18 15.27 21.26
C VAL A 207 16.81 16.56 21.75
N LYS A 208 16.15 17.22 22.70
CA LYS A 208 16.70 18.39 23.42
C LYS A 208 16.82 18.09 24.89
N GLU A 209 18.04 18.06 25.37
CA GLU A 209 18.36 17.89 26.79
C GLU A 209 19.28 19.01 27.28
N ASN A 210 18.95 19.61 28.44
CA ASN A 210 19.75 20.69 29.03
C ASN A 210 20.03 21.86 28.04
N GLY A 211 19.09 22.13 27.14
CA GLY A 211 19.23 23.17 26.10
C GLY A 211 20.07 22.79 24.89
N HIS A 212 20.60 21.57 24.83
CA HIS A 212 21.33 21.04 23.69
C HIS A 212 20.47 20.15 22.83
N VAL A 213 20.40 20.44 21.51
CA VAL A 213 19.67 19.64 20.51
C VAL A 213 20.64 18.72 19.80
N TYR A 214 20.31 17.42 19.76
CA TYR A 214 21.14 16.41 19.11
C TYR A 214 20.30 15.24 18.57
N GLU A 215 20.90 14.43 17.71
CA GLU A 215 20.27 13.25 17.13
C GLU A 215 20.63 11.97 17.93
N GLN A 216 19.61 11.21 18.25
CA GLN A 216 19.75 9.80 18.64
C GLN A 216 19.62 8.94 17.38
N VAL A 217 20.77 8.59 16.80
CA VAL A 217 20.80 7.86 15.53
C VAL A 217 20.41 6.40 15.74
N TRP A 218 19.61 5.87 14.85
CA TRP A 218 19.16 4.47 14.84
C TRP A 218 20.21 3.59 14.16
N LYS A 219 21.01 2.93 14.96
CA LYS A 219 22.16 2.12 14.54
C LYS A 219 22.64 1.19 15.65
N VAL A 220 23.58 0.31 15.34
CA VAL A 220 24.31 -0.48 16.36
C VAL A 220 24.99 0.46 17.36
N GLY A 221 24.80 0.19 18.65
CA GLY A 221 25.30 1.02 19.74
C GLY A 221 24.56 2.36 19.93
N GLY A 222 23.50 2.61 19.15
CA GLY A 222 22.60 3.76 19.27
C GLY A 222 21.18 3.32 19.66
N MET A 223 20.20 4.16 19.33
CA MET A 223 18.80 3.82 19.52
C MET A 223 18.42 2.63 18.64
N TYR A 224 17.58 1.72 19.14
CA TYR A 224 17.16 0.47 18.50
C TYR A 224 18.27 -0.57 18.25
N SER A 225 19.43 -0.45 18.92
CA SER A 225 20.60 -1.34 18.72
C SER A 225 20.24 -2.82 18.81
N SER A 226 19.46 -3.22 19.82
CA SER A 226 19.09 -4.63 20.05
C SER A 226 18.30 -5.24 18.88
N ALA A 227 17.34 -4.52 18.32
CA ALA A 227 16.60 -4.95 17.14
C ALA A 227 17.49 -4.94 15.89
N ILE A 228 18.27 -3.87 15.69
CA ILE A 228 19.17 -3.72 14.53
C ILE A 228 20.23 -4.82 14.49
N GLU A 229 20.80 -5.21 15.63
CA GLU A 229 21.76 -6.32 15.71
C GLU A 229 21.14 -7.66 15.31
N LYS A 230 19.87 -7.90 15.65
CA LYS A 230 19.12 -9.08 15.19
C LYS A 230 18.88 -9.04 13.67
N ILE A 231 18.47 -7.89 13.14
CA ILE A 231 18.32 -7.68 11.70
C ILE A 231 19.64 -8.00 10.98
N ILE A 232 20.76 -7.45 11.44
CA ILE A 232 22.09 -7.71 10.87
C ILE A 232 22.43 -9.20 10.90
N SER A 233 22.15 -9.89 12.01
CA SER A 233 22.44 -11.32 12.14
C SER A 233 21.72 -12.15 11.06
N TRP A 234 20.48 -11.80 10.71
CA TRP A 234 19.75 -12.47 9.64
C TRP A 234 20.21 -12.03 8.24
N LEU A 235 20.54 -10.74 8.06
CA LEU A 235 21.11 -10.24 6.80
C LEU A 235 22.45 -10.89 6.47
N GLN A 236 23.30 -11.18 7.45
CA GLN A 236 24.55 -11.91 7.22
C GLN A 236 24.31 -13.32 6.68
N LYS A 237 23.30 -14.04 7.21
CA LYS A 237 22.91 -15.34 6.66
C LYS A 237 22.34 -15.22 5.23
N ALA A 238 21.60 -14.14 4.95
CA ALA A 238 21.09 -13.86 3.61
C ALA A 238 22.22 -13.55 2.63
N GLU A 239 23.26 -12.82 3.06
CA GLU A 239 24.46 -12.53 2.26
C GLU A 239 25.16 -13.79 1.78
N ASP A 240 25.28 -14.82 2.63
CA ASP A 240 25.92 -16.11 2.32
C ASP A 240 25.17 -16.86 1.19
N VAL A 241 23.86 -16.69 1.08
CA VAL A 241 23.00 -17.35 0.09
C VAL A 241 22.52 -16.42 -1.02
N ALA A 242 23.07 -15.22 -1.13
CA ALA A 242 22.71 -14.25 -2.18
C ALA A 242 22.83 -14.88 -3.59
N GLU A 243 21.92 -14.52 -4.49
CA GLU A 243 21.85 -15.12 -5.82
C GLU A 243 23.06 -14.80 -6.71
N ASN A 244 23.61 -13.60 -6.53
CA ASN A 244 24.77 -13.09 -7.30
C ASN A 244 25.54 -12.04 -6.48
N ASP A 245 26.64 -11.54 -7.05
CA ASP A 245 27.51 -10.56 -6.37
C ASP A 245 26.88 -9.17 -6.24
N ALA A 246 25.99 -8.78 -7.15
CA ALA A 246 25.28 -7.51 -7.06
C ALA A 246 24.32 -7.51 -5.85
N GLN A 247 23.53 -8.57 -5.67
CA GLN A 247 22.66 -8.71 -4.51
C GLN A 247 23.45 -8.82 -3.19
N ARG A 248 24.59 -9.54 -3.21
CA ARG A 248 25.48 -9.59 -2.03
C ARG A 248 25.98 -8.22 -1.64
N GLU A 249 26.33 -7.36 -2.60
CA GLU A 249 26.76 -5.99 -2.34
C GLU A 249 25.61 -5.14 -1.76
N VAL A 250 24.39 -5.30 -2.24
CA VAL A 250 23.20 -4.64 -1.67
C VAL A 250 23.05 -4.99 -0.19
N ILE A 251 23.12 -6.29 0.16
CA ILE A 251 22.97 -6.74 1.54
C ILE A 251 24.13 -6.21 2.41
N ARG A 252 25.36 -6.26 1.91
CA ARG A 252 26.55 -5.76 2.61
C ARG A 252 26.45 -4.26 2.91
N LEU A 253 26.05 -3.44 1.96
CA LEU A 253 25.89 -2.00 2.16
C LEU A 253 24.79 -1.68 3.18
N LEU A 254 23.69 -2.43 3.17
CA LEU A 254 22.65 -2.28 4.19
C LEU A 254 23.14 -2.64 5.58
N ILE A 255 23.92 -3.72 5.73
CA ILE A 255 24.55 -4.09 7.00
C ILE A 255 25.48 -2.96 7.51
N GLU A 256 26.30 -2.38 6.64
CA GLU A 256 27.21 -1.28 7.01
C GLU A 256 26.44 -0.01 7.37
N PHE A 257 25.33 0.29 6.66
CA PHE A 257 24.43 1.38 7.07
C PHE A 257 23.87 1.16 8.48
N TYR A 258 23.36 -0.02 8.79
CA TYR A 258 22.85 -0.31 10.13
C TYR A 258 23.92 -0.27 11.22
N ARG A 259 25.17 -0.62 10.90
CA ARG A 259 26.29 -0.52 11.85
C ARG A 259 26.68 0.91 12.16
N THR A 260 26.72 1.75 11.14
CA THR A 260 27.28 3.11 11.25
C THR A 260 26.24 4.21 11.40
N GLY A 261 25.06 4.01 10.84
CA GLY A 261 24.02 5.05 10.68
C GLY A 261 24.39 6.11 9.63
N ASP A 262 25.38 5.87 8.79
CA ASP A 262 25.84 6.83 7.78
C ASP A 262 24.88 6.87 6.58
N LEU A 263 24.23 8.01 6.37
CA LEU A 263 23.27 8.22 5.30
C LEU A 263 23.87 8.12 3.89
N LYS A 264 25.18 8.35 3.72
CA LYS A 264 25.86 8.10 2.44
C LYS A 264 25.93 6.61 2.09
N LEU A 265 26.02 5.74 3.10
CA LEU A 265 25.92 4.29 2.90
C LEU A 265 24.50 3.87 2.52
N PHE A 266 23.48 4.57 3.02
CA PHE A 266 22.10 4.34 2.59
C PHE A 266 21.87 4.75 1.13
N ASP A 267 22.44 5.88 0.70
CA ASP A 267 22.45 6.26 -0.71
C ASP A 267 23.17 5.22 -1.58
N ALA A 268 24.34 4.72 -1.14
CA ALA A 268 25.08 3.68 -1.84
C ALA A 268 24.30 2.36 -1.93
N TYR A 269 23.64 1.96 -0.83
CA TYR A 269 22.70 0.83 -0.80
C TYR A 269 21.58 1.01 -1.82
N SER A 270 20.93 2.16 -1.84
CA SER A 270 19.82 2.47 -2.76
C SER A 270 20.26 2.40 -4.22
N ILE A 271 21.45 2.94 -4.55
CA ILE A 271 22.03 2.89 -5.91
C ILE A 271 22.40 1.45 -6.30
N ALA A 272 23.00 0.68 -5.40
CA ALA A 272 23.31 -0.72 -5.65
C ALA A 272 22.04 -1.54 -5.88
N TRP A 273 21.00 -1.32 -5.05
CA TRP A 273 19.69 -1.96 -5.19
C TRP A 273 19.03 -1.66 -6.54
N LEU A 274 19.11 -0.42 -7.04
CA LEU A 274 18.60 -0.05 -8.36
C LEU A 274 19.34 -0.79 -9.50
N LYS A 275 20.62 -1.06 -9.33
CA LYS A 275 21.46 -1.76 -10.33
C LYS A 275 21.24 -3.27 -10.35
N ASP A 276 20.79 -3.85 -9.25
CA ASP A 276 20.46 -5.27 -9.19
C ASP A 276 19.12 -5.53 -9.90
N THR A 277 19.18 -5.82 -11.19
CA THR A 277 18.03 -6.12 -12.04
C THR A 277 17.88 -7.62 -12.34
N ASP A 278 18.91 -8.41 -12.06
CA ASP A 278 18.98 -9.82 -12.46
C ASP A 278 18.47 -10.78 -11.38
N SER A 279 18.57 -10.41 -10.11
CA SER A 279 18.07 -11.23 -9.00
C SER A 279 16.57 -11.48 -9.12
N LEU A 280 16.17 -12.73 -8.87
CA LEU A 280 14.75 -13.10 -8.79
C LEU A 280 14.12 -12.60 -7.49
N VAL A 281 14.79 -12.85 -6.35
CA VAL A 281 14.39 -12.39 -5.03
C VAL A 281 14.86 -10.96 -4.84
N ASP A 282 13.96 -10.09 -4.37
CA ASP A 282 14.28 -8.71 -4.04
C ASP A 282 13.71 -8.36 -2.65
N PHE A 283 14.19 -7.30 -2.06
CA PHE A 283 13.72 -6.85 -0.75
C PHE A 283 13.94 -5.36 -0.54
N VAL A 284 13.13 -4.80 0.34
CA VAL A 284 13.35 -3.50 0.98
C VAL A 284 13.43 -3.76 2.48
N ASN A 285 14.35 -3.12 3.17
CA ASN A 285 14.48 -3.20 4.62
C ASN A 285 15.19 -1.94 5.11
N GLY A 286 14.54 -1.16 5.97
CA GLY A 286 15.15 0.09 6.45
C GLY A 286 14.16 1.11 6.96
N PHE A 287 14.69 2.32 7.12
CA PHE A 287 13.91 3.52 7.42
C PHE A 287 13.58 4.21 6.09
N ILE A 288 12.34 4.13 5.62
CA ILE A 288 12.00 4.38 4.21
C ILE A 288 11.02 5.53 4.04
N GLU A 289 9.79 5.42 4.60
CA GLU A 289 8.71 6.36 4.34
C GLU A 289 8.59 7.42 5.43
N SER A 290 8.43 8.67 5.04
CA SER A 290 8.39 9.80 5.98
C SER A 290 6.99 10.34 6.28
N TYR A 291 5.93 9.67 5.85
CA TYR A 291 4.54 10.07 6.12
C TYR A 291 4.17 10.07 7.62
N GLY A 292 4.87 9.27 8.42
CA GLY A 292 4.69 9.21 9.87
C GLY A 292 5.29 10.38 10.64
N ASP A 293 6.09 11.21 9.99
CA ASP A 293 6.70 12.41 10.58
C ASP A 293 5.92 13.67 10.19
N PRO A 294 5.47 14.50 11.15
CA PRO A 294 4.78 15.75 10.85
C PRO A 294 5.60 16.73 9.99
N LEU A 295 6.93 16.63 10.00
CA LEU A 295 7.83 17.46 9.16
C LEU A 295 8.32 16.72 7.90
N GLY A 296 7.95 15.47 7.69
CA GLY A 296 8.34 14.68 6.52
C GLY A 296 9.83 14.38 6.39
N MET A 297 10.60 14.41 7.48
CA MET A 297 12.05 14.20 7.49
C MET A 297 12.46 12.83 8.04
N LYS A 298 11.76 12.33 9.05
CA LYS A 298 12.09 11.08 9.73
C LYS A 298 11.34 9.92 9.10
N ALA A 299 12.03 8.82 8.88
CA ALA A 299 11.46 7.69 8.17
C ALA A 299 11.00 6.57 9.12
N SER A 300 9.81 6.04 8.86
CA SER A 300 9.32 4.83 9.50
C SER A 300 10.10 3.60 9.03
N TRP A 301 10.25 2.65 9.93
CA TRP A 301 10.87 1.37 9.61
C TRP A 301 9.88 0.47 8.86
N GLU A 302 10.32 -0.05 7.73
CA GLU A 302 9.53 -0.99 6.94
C GLU A 302 10.38 -2.05 6.26
N SER A 303 9.75 -3.15 5.90
CA SER A 303 10.38 -4.19 5.08
C SER A 303 9.35 -4.95 4.26
N ILE A 304 9.74 -5.30 3.05
CA ILE A 304 9.07 -6.27 2.19
C ILE A 304 10.10 -7.21 1.59
N VAL A 305 9.81 -8.50 1.61
CA VAL A 305 10.56 -9.51 0.85
C VAL A 305 9.66 -10.02 -0.25
N ASN A 306 10.17 -10.06 -1.46
CA ASN A 306 9.40 -10.41 -2.63
C ASN A 306 10.25 -11.15 -3.67
N PHE A 307 9.61 -11.67 -4.70
CA PHE A 307 10.29 -12.16 -5.89
C PHE A 307 9.47 -11.87 -7.13
N LYS A 308 10.13 -11.85 -8.29
CA LYS A 308 9.48 -11.55 -9.57
C LYS A 308 8.36 -12.55 -9.84
N ASP A 309 7.17 -12.04 -10.17
CA ASP A 309 6.11 -12.84 -10.74
C ASP A 309 6.45 -13.14 -12.19
N MET A 310 6.89 -14.38 -12.47
CA MET A 310 7.36 -14.77 -13.79
C MET A 310 6.24 -14.83 -14.82
N GLU A 311 5.02 -15.14 -14.43
CA GLU A 311 3.86 -15.17 -15.33
C GLU A 311 3.45 -13.75 -15.72
N ALA A 312 3.28 -12.86 -14.75
CA ALA A 312 3.00 -11.45 -14.99
C ALA A 312 4.14 -10.76 -15.72
N THR A 313 5.41 -11.07 -15.40
CA THR A 313 6.58 -10.55 -16.11
C THR A 313 6.55 -10.95 -17.59
N HIS A 314 6.25 -12.21 -17.91
CA HIS A 314 6.11 -12.66 -19.29
C HIS A 314 4.96 -11.94 -20.03
N ARG A 315 3.85 -11.68 -19.34
CA ARG A 315 2.72 -10.92 -19.87
C ARG A 315 3.11 -9.48 -20.21
N THR A 316 3.76 -8.77 -19.29
CA THR A 316 4.21 -7.38 -19.49
C THR A 316 5.32 -7.28 -20.54
N GLU A 317 6.25 -8.24 -20.63
CA GLU A 317 7.25 -8.32 -21.68
C GLU A 317 6.62 -8.55 -23.07
N THR A 318 5.58 -9.39 -23.15
CA THR A 318 4.82 -9.62 -24.38
C THR A 318 4.14 -8.33 -24.85
N ILE A 319 3.54 -7.57 -23.94
CA ILE A 319 2.93 -6.27 -24.23
C ILE A 319 4.00 -5.28 -24.72
N SER A 320 5.09 -5.13 -23.95
CA SER A 320 6.15 -4.16 -24.21
C SER A 320 6.89 -4.43 -25.54
N SER A 321 7.12 -5.68 -25.88
CA SER A 321 7.75 -6.04 -27.16
C SER A 321 6.85 -5.76 -28.38
N ASN A 322 5.55 -5.58 -28.17
CA ASN A 322 4.58 -5.16 -29.19
C ASN A 322 4.20 -3.68 -29.09
N ALA A 323 4.85 -2.89 -28.26
CA ALA A 323 4.46 -1.50 -27.99
C ALA A 323 4.38 -0.63 -29.26
N GLN A 324 5.28 -0.80 -30.22
CA GLN A 324 5.23 -0.08 -31.49
C GLN A 324 3.98 -0.44 -32.31
N TRP A 325 3.59 -1.73 -32.33
CA TRP A 325 2.38 -2.14 -33.03
C TRP A 325 1.15 -1.44 -32.45
N PHE A 326 1.04 -1.37 -31.12
CA PHE A 326 -0.08 -0.67 -30.46
C PHE A 326 -0.08 0.83 -30.73
N GLU A 327 1.08 1.48 -30.71
CA GLU A 327 1.20 2.91 -31.06
C GLU A 327 0.70 3.17 -32.49
N ASP A 328 1.19 2.38 -33.44
CA ASP A 328 0.88 2.56 -34.86
C ASP A 328 -0.60 2.33 -35.19
N HIS A 329 -1.27 1.40 -34.46
CA HIS A 329 -2.68 1.06 -34.68
C HIS A 329 -3.65 1.82 -33.78
N SER A 330 -3.17 2.71 -32.91
CA SER A 330 -4.03 3.52 -32.05
C SER A 330 -4.92 4.46 -32.87
N PRO A 331 -6.12 4.84 -32.36
CA PRO A 331 -7.04 5.76 -33.05
C PRO A 331 -6.57 7.22 -33.03
N VAL A 332 -5.37 7.46 -32.54
CA VAL A 332 -4.74 8.76 -32.38
C VAL A 332 -4.22 9.29 -33.72
N ASP A 333 -4.29 10.62 -33.94
CA ASP A 333 -3.73 11.27 -35.13
C ASP A 333 -2.22 10.98 -35.25
N ALA A 334 -1.77 10.69 -36.46
CA ALA A 334 -0.37 10.33 -36.74
C ALA A 334 0.64 11.37 -36.27
N ARG A 335 0.27 12.66 -36.21
CA ARG A 335 1.12 13.75 -35.69
C ARG A 335 1.52 13.55 -34.23
N PHE A 336 0.67 12.88 -33.45
CA PHE A 336 0.84 12.69 -32.01
C PHE A 336 1.44 11.33 -31.65
N LYS A 337 1.62 10.43 -32.63
CA LYS A 337 2.25 9.12 -32.43
C LYS A 337 3.77 9.23 -32.33
N LYS A 338 4.36 8.40 -31.48
CA LYS A 338 5.81 8.21 -31.40
C LYS A 338 6.28 7.43 -32.64
N THR A 339 7.39 7.85 -33.21
CA THR A 339 8.07 7.11 -34.29
C THR A 339 8.80 5.86 -33.81
N GLU A 340 9.20 5.89 -32.53
CA GLU A 340 9.85 4.76 -31.86
C GLU A 340 9.35 4.72 -30.42
N VAL A 341 8.69 3.62 -30.05
CA VAL A 341 8.22 3.37 -28.69
C VAL A 341 9.22 2.43 -28.00
N LYS A 342 9.82 2.91 -26.92
CA LYS A 342 10.58 2.04 -26.02
C LYS A 342 9.57 1.45 -25.04
N GLY A 343 9.36 0.14 -25.11
CA GLY A 343 8.48 -0.56 -24.20
C GLY A 343 8.94 -0.35 -22.75
N VAL A 344 8.02 0.03 -21.87
CA VAL A 344 8.22 0.07 -20.44
C VAL A 344 7.71 -1.27 -19.89
N SER A 345 8.57 -2.01 -19.18
CA SER A 345 8.09 -3.21 -18.46
C SER A 345 7.67 -2.80 -17.06
N ALA A 346 6.37 -2.89 -16.75
CA ALA A 346 5.92 -2.89 -15.39
C ALA A 346 6.44 -4.15 -14.69
N LYS A 347 7.00 -4.00 -13.49
CA LYS A 347 7.48 -5.14 -12.71
C LYS A 347 6.39 -5.57 -11.74
N VAL A 348 5.84 -6.75 -11.96
CA VAL A 348 4.93 -7.38 -11.01
C VAL A 348 5.73 -8.31 -10.11
N ILE A 349 5.48 -8.22 -8.81
CA ILE A 349 6.15 -9.02 -7.80
C ILE A 349 5.13 -9.81 -6.97
N THR A 350 5.63 -10.92 -6.42
CA THR A 350 4.95 -11.70 -5.40
C THR A 350 5.55 -11.37 -4.04
N ALA A 351 4.78 -10.72 -3.15
CA ALA A 351 5.19 -10.50 -1.78
C ALA A 351 5.28 -11.82 -1.03
N ALA A 352 6.42 -12.07 -0.40
CA ALA A 352 6.65 -13.21 0.48
C ALA A 352 6.38 -12.87 1.94
N ILE A 353 6.82 -11.70 2.41
CA ILE A 353 6.56 -11.19 3.77
C ILE A 353 6.41 -9.67 3.74
N LEU A 354 5.57 -9.16 4.62
CA LEU A 354 5.35 -7.73 4.87
C LEU A 354 5.73 -7.44 6.32
N ALA A 355 6.37 -6.30 6.59
CA ALA A 355 6.75 -5.92 7.95
C ALA A 355 6.86 -4.40 8.12
N GLY A 356 6.84 -3.95 9.38
CA GLY A 356 6.89 -2.53 9.71
C GLY A 356 5.70 -1.77 9.13
N ASP A 357 5.95 -0.64 8.51
CA ASP A 357 4.91 0.25 7.97
C ASP A 357 4.11 -0.35 6.79
N LEU A 358 4.60 -1.44 6.21
CA LEU A 358 3.88 -2.25 5.21
C LEU A 358 3.03 -3.38 5.83
N TYR A 359 2.84 -3.41 7.15
CA TYR A 359 2.14 -4.52 7.81
C TYR A 359 1.37 -4.07 9.06
N PRO A 360 0.13 -4.52 9.30
CA PRO A 360 -0.74 -5.37 8.46
C PRO A 360 -1.38 -4.67 7.26
N SER A 361 -1.58 -3.33 7.34
CA SER A 361 -2.02 -2.52 6.20
C SER A 361 -0.85 -2.27 5.25
N THR A 362 -1.09 -2.33 3.95
CA THR A 362 0.00 -2.21 2.97
C THR A 362 -0.44 -1.49 1.70
N ALA A 363 0.53 -0.94 0.99
CA ALA A 363 0.36 -0.48 -0.39
C ALA A 363 0.34 -1.68 -1.35
N ILE A 364 -0.30 -1.50 -2.49
CA ILE A 364 -0.30 -2.48 -3.60
C ILE A 364 0.77 -2.17 -4.65
N GLY A 365 1.47 -1.06 -4.51
CA GLY A 365 2.58 -0.65 -5.37
C GLY A 365 3.63 0.11 -4.57
N ILE A 366 4.88 0.02 -5.01
CA ILE A 366 6.04 0.66 -4.39
C ILE A 366 6.88 1.32 -5.47
N ASN A 367 7.35 2.55 -5.21
CA ASN A 367 8.25 3.27 -6.09
C ASN A 367 9.40 3.90 -5.28
N LEU A 368 10.55 3.27 -5.29
CA LEU A 368 11.72 3.62 -4.48
C LEU A 368 13.00 3.78 -5.33
N PRO A 369 14.02 4.48 -4.83
CA PRO A 369 14.14 5.16 -3.52
C PRO A 369 13.41 6.52 -3.50
N ASN A 370 13.22 7.08 -2.30
CA ASN A 370 12.58 8.39 -2.11
C ASN A 370 13.54 9.59 -2.33
N SER A 371 14.84 9.36 -2.43
CA SER A 371 15.83 10.41 -2.67
C SER A 371 15.71 11.03 -4.08
N ASN A 372 15.39 12.31 -4.16
CA ASN A 372 15.18 13.03 -5.42
C ASN A 372 16.41 13.01 -6.34
N TRP A 373 17.61 13.21 -5.80
CA TRP A 373 18.81 13.20 -6.62
C TRP A 373 19.13 11.79 -7.16
N ILE A 374 18.92 10.74 -6.36
CA ILE A 374 19.11 9.35 -6.83
C ILE A 374 18.12 9.03 -7.93
N ARG A 375 16.84 9.39 -7.76
CA ARG A 375 15.81 9.24 -8.80
C ARG A 375 16.20 9.95 -10.11
N SER A 376 16.69 11.18 -9.99
CA SER A 376 17.08 11.98 -11.15
C SER A 376 18.26 11.40 -11.92
N VAL A 377 19.26 10.84 -11.21
CA VAL A 377 20.53 10.37 -11.81
C VAL A 377 20.49 8.88 -12.11
N HIS A 378 19.90 8.07 -11.24
CA HIS A 378 19.94 6.60 -11.29
C HIS A 378 18.58 5.96 -11.58
N GLY A 379 17.48 6.73 -11.56
CA GLY A 379 16.12 6.23 -11.76
C GLY A 379 15.47 5.71 -10.48
N SER A 380 14.42 4.91 -10.65
CA SER A 380 13.67 4.26 -9.57
C SER A 380 13.21 2.88 -9.99
N LYS A 381 12.93 2.00 -9.02
CA LYS A 381 12.18 0.75 -9.23
C LYS A 381 10.73 1.00 -8.84
N SER A 382 9.82 0.83 -9.82
CA SER A 382 8.38 0.81 -9.60
C SER A 382 7.90 -0.64 -9.75
N VAL A 383 7.15 -1.13 -8.78
CA VAL A 383 6.64 -2.50 -8.76
C VAL A 383 5.20 -2.54 -8.29
N THR A 384 4.40 -3.43 -8.86
CA THR A 384 3.05 -3.77 -8.41
C THR A 384 3.08 -5.10 -7.67
N ILE A 385 2.34 -5.22 -6.57
CA ILE A 385 2.33 -6.42 -5.72
C ILE A 385 1.13 -7.28 -6.12
N GLY A 386 1.33 -8.15 -7.11
CA GLY A 386 0.24 -8.89 -7.77
C GLY A 386 -0.53 -9.83 -6.85
N ASN A 387 0.13 -10.57 -5.99
CA ASN A 387 -0.56 -11.51 -5.09
C ASN A 387 -1.39 -10.83 -3.99
N LEU A 388 -1.12 -9.60 -3.63
CA LEU A 388 -1.97 -8.83 -2.72
C LEU A 388 -3.22 -8.31 -3.43
N THR A 389 -3.08 -7.82 -4.66
CA THR A 389 -4.21 -7.44 -5.50
C THR A 389 -5.14 -8.65 -5.74
N ASP A 390 -4.58 -9.81 -6.07
CA ASP A 390 -5.32 -11.08 -6.20
C ASP A 390 -6.07 -11.44 -4.90
N ALA A 391 -5.42 -11.29 -3.75
CA ALA A 391 -6.05 -11.56 -2.46
C ALA A 391 -7.23 -10.61 -2.15
N TYR A 392 -7.10 -9.31 -2.46
CA TYR A 392 -8.21 -8.35 -2.35
C TYR A 392 -9.40 -8.76 -3.25
N ASN A 393 -9.13 -9.08 -4.50
CA ASN A 393 -10.15 -9.47 -5.47
C ASN A 393 -10.88 -10.76 -5.05
N LYS A 394 -10.13 -11.77 -4.61
CA LYS A 394 -10.71 -13.06 -4.15
C LYS A 394 -11.47 -12.91 -2.83
N ALA A 395 -11.00 -12.12 -1.89
CA ALA A 395 -11.72 -11.84 -0.65
C ALA A 395 -13.03 -11.06 -0.86
N ALA A 396 -13.11 -10.29 -1.92
CA ALA A 396 -14.32 -9.55 -2.29
C ALA A 396 -15.40 -10.44 -2.92
N ARG A 397 -15.08 -11.65 -3.37
CA ARG A 397 -16.06 -12.56 -3.95
C ARG A 397 -17.07 -13.03 -2.90
N GLY A 398 -18.36 -12.97 -3.26
CA GLY A 398 -19.45 -13.41 -2.37
C GLY A 398 -19.70 -12.49 -1.17
N ASN A 399 -19.15 -11.29 -1.16
CA ASN A 399 -19.38 -10.30 -0.09
C ASN A 399 -20.70 -9.50 -0.26
N GLY A 400 -21.51 -9.85 -1.27
CA GLY A 400 -22.78 -9.19 -1.57
C GLY A 400 -22.66 -7.96 -2.48
N PHE A 401 -21.44 -7.47 -2.76
CA PHE A 401 -21.25 -6.26 -3.55
C PHE A 401 -21.72 -6.43 -5.00
N ARG A 402 -21.36 -7.54 -5.65
CA ARG A 402 -21.78 -7.82 -7.03
C ARG A 402 -23.28 -8.05 -7.11
N GLU A 403 -23.87 -8.74 -6.14
CA GLU A 403 -25.31 -8.97 -6.03
C GLU A 403 -26.07 -7.67 -5.87
N GLU A 404 -25.51 -6.70 -5.14
CA GLU A 404 -26.14 -5.40 -4.89
C GLU A 404 -26.03 -4.43 -6.07
N PHE A 405 -24.86 -4.34 -6.71
CA PHE A 405 -24.57 -3.27 -7.68
C PHE A 405 -24.60 -3.70 -9.15
N VAL A 406 -24.45 -4.98 -9.47
CA VAL A 406 -24.42 -5.48 -10.83
C VAL A 406 -25.86 -5.69 -11.36
N TYR A 407 -26.13 -5.16 -12.56
CA TYR A 407 -27.47 -5.09 -13.13
C TYR A 407 -28.14 -6.46 -13.30
N SER A 408 -27.44 -7.45 -13.87
CA SER A 408 -28.05 -8.76 -14.16
C SER A 408 -27.11 -9.93 -13.84
N GLU A 409 -27.72 -11.12 -13.85
CA GLU A 409 -26.97 -12.38 -13.68
C GLU A 409 -25.93 -12.59 -14.79
N THR A 410 -26.23 -12.16 -16.01
CA THR A 410 -25.31 -12.28 -17.15
C THR A 410 -24.02 -11.52 -16.89
N GLU A 411 -24.12 -10.26 -16.43
CA GLU A 411 -22.94 -9.46 -16.09
C GLU A 411 -22.21 -10.03 -14.87
N ARG A 412 -22.92 -10.56 -13.86
CA ARG A 412 -22.27 -11.23 -12.72
C ARG A 412 -21.43 -12.43 -13.14
N GLN A 413 -21.97 -13.30 -14.01
CA GLN A 413 -21.24 -14.45 -14.56
C GLN A 413 -20.04 -14.03 -15.41
N LEU A 414 -20.19 -12.95 -16.17
CA LEU A 414 -19.11 -12.36 -16.96
C LEU A 414 -17.96 -11.88 -16.06
N LEU A 415 -18.29 -11.13 -14.99
CA LEU A 415 -17.34 -10.67 -14.00
C LEU A 415 -16.68 -11.83 -13.24
N GLU A 416 -17.43 -12.85 -12.88
CA GLU A 416 -16.88 -14.02 -12.19
C GLU A 416 -15.86 -14.76 -13.06
N LYS A 417 -16.12 -14.84 -14.36
CA LYS A 417 -15.26 -15.58 -15.29
C LYS A 417 -13.99 -14.83 -15.69
N TYR A 418 -14.07 -13.51 -15.86
CA TYR A 418 -13.01 -12.78 -16.56
C TYR A 418 -12.44 -11.58 -15.78
N ALA A 419 -13.08 -11.10 -14.71
CA ALA A 419 -12.67 -9.85 -14.07
C ALA A 419 -11.20 -9.86 -13.66
N ASP A 420 -10.70 -10.91 -13.03
CA ASP A 420 -9.32 -10.97 -12.54
C ASP A 420 -8.29 -10.81 -13.68
N ILE A 421 -8.48 -11.55 -14.78
CA ILE A 421 -7.54 -11.49 -15.90
C ILE A 421 -7.63 -10.17 -16.66
N THR A 422 -8.82 -9.58 -16.74
CA THR A 422 -9.01 -8.32 -17.48
C THR A 422 -8.62 -7.09 -16.67
N ASP A 423 -8.75 -7.12 -15.35
CA ASP A 423 -8.28 -6.09 -14.43
C ASP A 423 -6.73 -6.02 -14.43
N ASP A 424 -6.08 -7.17 -14.29
CA ASP A 424 -4.62 -7.29 -14.41
C ASP A 424 -4.13 -6.79 -15.78
N LEU A 425 -4.79 -7.22 -16.86
CA LEU A 425 -4.39 -6.84 -18.21
C LEU A 425 -4.63 -5.35 -18.50
N HIS A 426 -5.73 -4.78 -17.98
CA HIS A 426 -5.97 -3.34 -18.08
C HIS A 426 -4.86 -2.55 -17.39
N THR A 427 -4.49 -2.95 -16.17
CA THR A 427 -3.38 -2.36 -15.43
C THR A 427 -2.06 -2.46 -16.22
N ASP A 428 -1.73 -3.63 -16.74
CA ASP A 428 -0.52 -3.82 -17.55
C ASP A 428 -0.50 -2.97 -18.83
N LEU A 429 -1.63 -2.84 -19.52
CA LEU A 429 -1.78 -1.98 -20.70
C LEU A 429 -1.69 -0.49 -20.35
N HIS A 430 -2.27 -0.08 -19.23
CA HIS A 430 -2.17 1.28 -18.69
C HIS A 430 -0.71 1.66 -18.45
N GLU A 431 0.03 0.83 -17.71
CA GLU A 431 1.43 1.09 -17.34
C GLU A 431 2.39 0.96 -18.53
N CYS A 432 2.32 -0.18 -19.26
CA CYS A 432 3.31 -0.49 -20.30
C CYS A 432 3.11 0.31 -21.59
N LEU A 433 1.86 0.59 -21.95
CA LEU A 433 1.51 1.26 -23.20
C LEU A 433 0.90 2.65 -22.97
N GLY A 434 -0.04 2.77 -22.03
CA GLY A 434 -0.75 4.01 -21.76
C GLY A 434 0.22 5.16 -21.53
N HIS A 435 0.99 5.11 -20.45
CA HIS A 435 2.00 6.14 -20.16
C HIS A 435 3.14 6.20 -21.18
N GLY A 436 3.43 5.07 -21.82
CA GLY A 436 4.48 4.98 -22.83
C GLY A 436 4.15 5.58 -24.20
N SER A 437 2.86 5.75 -24.55
CA SER A 437 2.37 6.15 -25.86
C SER A 437 2.33 7.67 -26.08
N GLY A 438 2.15 8.08 -27.36
CA GLY A 438 1.95 9.46 -27.75
C GLY A 438 3.15 10.39 -27.49
N LYS A 439 3.15 11.55 -28.09
CA LYS A 439 4.17 12.59 -27.91
C LYS A 439 3.57 13.98 -27.88
N LEU A 440 4.27 14.90 -27.23
CA LEU A 440 4.00 16.33 -27.34
C LEU A 440 4.45 16.87 -28.70
N LEU A 441 3.79 17.89 -29.21
CA LEU A 441 4.28 18.63 -30.35
C LEU A 441 5.52 19.47 -29.96
N PRO A 442 6.42 19.75 -30.93
CA PRO A 442 7.60 20.56 -30.68
C PRO A 442 7.24 21.92 -30.06
N GLY A 443 7.88 22.28 -28.94
CA GLY A 443 7.68 23.54 -28.26
C GLY A 443 6.51 23.60 -27.27
N VAL A 444 5.78 22.50 -27.10
CA VAL A 444 4.74 22.40 -26.05
C VAL A 444 5.39 22.15 -24.69
N ASP A 445 5.01 22.96 -23.72
CA ASP A 445 5.44 22.79 -22.34
C ASP A 445 4.81 21.52 -21.76
N PRO A 446 5.57 20.58 -21.18
CA PRO A 446 5.02 19.39 -20.52
C PRO A 446 3.98 19.70 -19.43
N ASP A 447 4.11 20.85 -18.77
CA ASP A 447 3.22 21.29 -17.70
C ASP A 447 2.10 22.24 -18.19
N ALA A 448 1.90 22.37 -19.50
CA ALA A 448 0.90 23.27 -20.10
C ALA A 448 -0.52 23.05 -19.54
N LEU A 449 -0.88 21.83 -19.18
CA LEU A 449 -2.22 21.49 -18.67
C LEU A 449 -2.40 21.77 -17.16
N LYS A 450 -1.33 22.17 -16.45
CA LYS A 450 -1.38 22.58 -15.04
C LYS A 450 -2.10 21.57 -14.15
N ALA A 451 -3.03 22.03 -13.32
CA ALA A 451 -3.79 21.19 -12.38
C ALA A 451 -4.67 20.09 -13.04
N HIS A 452 -4.90 20.17 -14.35
CA HIS A 452 -5.67 19.15 -15.08
C HIS A 452 -4.79 18.07 -15.71
N GLY A 453 -3.46 18.26 -15.70
CA GLY A 453 -2.50 17.42 -16.40
C GLY A 453 -2.53 15.96 -15.92
N SER A 454 -2.59 15.73 -14.61
CA SER A 454 -2.64 14.38 -14.04
C SER A 454 -3.93 13.64 -14.46
N THR A 455 -5.09 14.26 -14.33
CA THR A 455 -6.37 13.65 -14.74
C THR A 455 -6.39 13.30 -16.25
N ILE A 456 -5.86 14.18 -17.10
CA ILE A 456 -5.77 13.95 -18.55
C ILE A 456 -4.78 12.81 -18.85
N GLU A 457 -3.66 12.72 -18.13
CA GLU A 457 -2.68 11.64 -18.33
C GLU A 457 -3.25 10.29 -17.93
N GLU A 458 -3.85 10.20 -16.74
CA GLU A 458 -4.48 8.97 -16.27
C GLU A 458 -5.64 8.53 -17.19
N ALA A 459 -6.46 9.48 -17.66
CA ALA A 459 -7.51 9.16 -18.62
C ALA A 459 -6.96 8.66 -19.95
N ARG A 460 -5.84 9.19 -20.41
CA ARG A 460 -5.15 8.73 -21.60
C ARG A 460 -4.63 7.29 -21.46
N ALA A 461 -4.02 7.01 -20.33
CA ALA A 461 -3.48 5.69 -20.05
C ALA A 461 -4.58 4.62 -19.92
N ASP A 462 -5.65 4.89 -19.16
CA ASP A 462 -6.81 4.00 -19.05
C ASP A 462 -7.49 3.76 -20.38
N LEU A 463 -7.74 4.82 -21.17
CA LEU A 463 -8.37 4.69 -22.48
C LEU A 463 -7.54 3.88 -23.47
N PHE A 464 -6.21 3.95 -23.37
CA PHE A 464 -5.33 3.14 -24.20
C PHE A 464 -5.55 1.65 -23.91
N GLY A 465 -5.57 1.28 -22.63
CA GLY A 465 -5.91 -0.07 -22.18
C GLY A 465 -7.30 -0.51 -22.63
N LEU A 466 -8.32 0.28 -22.30
CA LEU A 466 -9.72 -0.02 -22.66
C LEU A 466 -9.91 -0.18 -24.18
N TYR A 467 -9.28 0.66 -25.00
CA TYR A 467 -9.41 0.57 -26.45
C TYR A 467 -8.85 -0.74 -27.01
N TYR A 468 -7.76 -1.27 -26.42
CA TYR A 468 -7.09 -2.46 -26.93
C TYR A 468 -7.58 -3.78 -26.32
N LEU A 469 -8.19 -3.78 -25.13
CA LEU A 469 -8.74 -5.01 -24.53
C LEU A 469 -9.60 -5.86 -25.47
N PRO A 470 -10.51 -5.30 -26.31
CA PRO A 470 -11.30 -6.07 -27.26
C PRO A 470 -10.59 -6.38 -28.59
N ASP A 471 -9.34 -5.98 -28.76
CA ASP A 471 -8.63 -6.16 -30.03
C ASP A 471 -8.24 -7.61 -30.25
N ALA A 472 -8.33 -8.09 -31.50
CA ALA A 472 -7.92 -9.43 -31.88
C ALA A 472 -6.45 -9.72 -31.57
N LYS A 473 -5.60 -8.68 -31.50
CA LYS A 473 -4.20 -8.77 -31.10
C LYS A 473 -4.03 -9.33 -29.70
N MET A 474 -4.97 -9.06 -28.77
CA MET A 474 -4.92 -9.63 -27.42
C MET A 474 -5.02 -11.17 -27.44
N ILE A 475 -5.88 -11.71 -28.31
CA ILE A 475 -6.02 -13.17 -28.49
C ILE A 475 -4.79 -13.73 -29.19
N GLU A 476 -4.31 -13.06 -30.25
CA GLU A 476 -3.09 -13.46 -30.99
C GLU A 476 -1.87 -13.58 -30.07
N LEU A 477 -1.72 -12.65 -29.13
CA LEU A 477 -0.64 -12.63 -28.15
C LEU A 477 -0.88 -13.57 -26.94
N GLY A 478 -2.04 -14.25 -26.87
CA GLY A 478 -2.39 -15.14 -25.77
C GLY A 478 -2.69 -14.42 -24.45
N LEU A 479 -2.97 -13.12 -24.48
CA LEU A 479 -3.22 -12.27 -23.31
C LEU A 479 -4.64 -12.41 -22.75
N VAL A 480 -5.60 -12.79 -23.58
CA VAL A 480 -6.98 -13.08 -23.18
C VAL A 480 -7.42 -14.43 -23.73
N PRO A 481 -8.33 -15.16 -23.02
CA PRO A 481 -8.75 -16.50 -23.42
C PRO A 481 -9.70 -16.50 -24.63
N ASP A 482 -10.50 -15.46 -24.79
CA ASP A 482 -11.50 -15.35 -25.87
C ASP A 482 -11.97 -13.89 -26.09
N ALA A 483 -12.78 -13.68 -27.12
CA ALA A 483 -13.26 -12.38 -27.56
C ALA A 483 -14.35 -11.74 -26.64
N GLU A 484 -14.82 -12.44 -25.61
CA GLU A 484 -15.84 -11.95 -24.69
C GLU A 484 -15.24 -11.33 -23.42
N ALA A 485 -13.97 -11.65 -23.13
CA ALA A 485 -13.31 -11.29 -21.88
C ALA A 485 -13.36 -9.78 -21.57
N TYR A 486 -13.08 -8.93 -22.55
CA TYR A 486 -13.06 -7.47 -22.38
C TYR A 486 -14.36 -6.87 -21.83
N LYS A 487 -15.49 -7.56 -22.03
CA LYS A 487 -16.80 -7.07 -21.56
C LYS A 487 -16.86 -6.99 -20.04
N ALA A 488 -16.14 -7.85 -19.36
CA ALA A 488 -16.04 -7.81 -17.90
C ALA A 488 -15.38 -6.51 -17.43
N GLU A 489 -14.25 -6.13 -18.02
CA GLU A 489 -13.57 -4.88 -17.68
C GLU A 489 -14.41 -3.66 -18.06
N TYR A 490 -15.00 -3.63 -19.24
CA TYR A 490 -15.88 -2.53 -19.65
C TYR A 490 -17.04 -2.33 -18.67
N TYR A 491 -17.66 -3.43 -18.23
CA TYR A 491 -18.76 -3.34 -17.27
C TYR A 491 -18.27 -2.86 -15.89
N SER A 492 -17.19 -3.42 -15.39
CA SER A 492 -16.57 -3.03 -14.13
C SER A 492 -16.16 -1.56 -14.14
N TYR A 493 -15.49 -1.13 -15.20
CA TYR A 493 -15.01 0.23 -15.37
C TYR A 493 -16.16 1.26 -15.41
N MET A 494 -17.17 0.99 -16.22
CA MET A 494 -18.33 1.88 -16.33
C MET A 494 -19.14 1.95 -15.02
N MET A 495 -19.37 0.82 -14.36
CA MET A 495 -20.04 0.78 -13.06
C MET A 495 -19.24 1.52 -11.98
N ASN A 496 -17.93 1.36 -11.97
CA ASN A 496 -17.06 2.06 -11.02
C ASN A 496 -17.06 3.58 -11.28
N GLY A 497 -16.81 4.00 -12.50
CA GLY A 497 -16.72 5.41 -12.87
C GLY A 497 -18.02 6.18 -12.71
N LEU A 498 -19.18 5.54 -12.92
CA LEU A 498 -20.50 6.17 -12.78
C LEU A 498 -21.07 6.09 -11.35
N MET A 499 -20.73 5.06 -10.57
CA MET A 499 -21.44 4.79 -9.32
C MET A 499 -20.53 4.37 -8.17
N THR A 500 -19.87 3.21 -8.28
CA THR A 500 -19.37 2.53 -7.09
C THR A 500 -18.15 3.18 -6.45
N GLN A 501 -17.35 3.94 -7.18
CA GLN A 501 -16.28 4.75 -6.59
C GLN A 501 -16.77 5.85 -5.64
N LEU A 502 -18.05 6.26 -5.76
CA LEU A 502 -18.65 7.29 -4.90
C LEU A 502 -18.66 6.90 -3.40
N VAL A 503 -18.54 5.61 -3.07
CA VAL A 503 -18.41 5.15 -1.68
C VAL A 503 -17.19 5.74 -0.94
N ARG A 504 -16.19 6.22 -1.70
CA ARG A 504 -14.95 6.80 -1.16
C ARG A 504 -15.02 8.32 -0.95
N ILE A 505 -16.13 8.94 -1.30
CA ILE A 505 -16.30 10.40 -1.24
C ILE A 505 -17.20 10.73 -0.05
N GLU A 506 -16.81 11.73 0.73
CA GLU A 506 -17.64 12.25 1.82
C GLU A 506 -18.85 13.02 1.26
N PRO A 507 -20.01 12.93 1.93
CA PRO A 507 -21.20 13.66 1.51
C PRO A 507 -20.95 15.17 1.37
N GLY A 508 -21.31 15.72 0.20
CA GLY A 508 -21.13 17.14 -0.11
C GLY A 508 -19.75 17.50 -0.68
N CYS A 509 -18.84 16.55 -0.78
CA CYS A 509 -17.53 16.74 -1.43
C CYS A 509 -17.58 16.42 -2.92
N THR A 510 -16.58 16.90 -3.65
CA THR A 510 -16.33 16.62 -5.08
C THR A 510 -15.27 15.56 -5.25
N VAL A 511 -15.11 15.05 -6.46
CA VAL A 511 -14.01 14.13 -6.79
C VAL A 511 -12.70 14.90 -6.89
N GLU A 512 -11.69 14.54 -6.12
CA GLU A 512 -10.39 15.25 -6.06
C GLU A 512 -9.24 14.40 -6.61
N GLU A 513 -9.21 13.12 -6.32
CA GLU A 513 -8.14 12.19 -6.67
C GLU A 513 -8.12 11.90 -8.18
N ALA A 514 -6.92 11.91 -8.81
CA ALA A 514 -6.74 11.85 -10.26
C ALA A 514 -7.32 10.60 -10.92
N HIS A 515 -7.12 9.42 -10.32
CA HIS A 515 -7.66 8.16 -10.85
C HIS A 515 -9.18 8.03 -10.67
N MET A 516 -9.77 8.67 -9.67
CA MET A 516 -11.22 8.75 -9.56
C MET A 516 -11.79 9.73 -10.57
N ARG A 517 -11.09 10.86 -10.79
CA ARG A 517 -11.46 11.85 -11.81
C ARG A 517 -11.43 11.27 -13.22
N ASN A 518 -10.37 10.54 -13.58
CA ASN A 518 -10.26 9.96 -14.92
C ASN A 518 -11.37 8.94 -15.19
N ARG A 519 -11.67 8.05 -14.23
CA ARG A 519 -12.74 7.05 -14.36
C ARG A 519 -14.10 7.70 -14.52
N GLN A 520 -14.40 8.71 -13.70
CA GLN A 520 -15.66 9.45 -13.82
C GLN A 520 -15.75 10.18 -15.17
N LEU A 521 -14.67 10.83 -15.61
CA LEU A 521 -14.60 11.53 -16.89
C LEU A 521 -14.93 10.58 -18.03
N ILE A 522 -14.23 9.47 -18.14
CA ILE A 522 -14.41 8.50 -19.22
C ILE A 522 -15.82 7.92 -19.20
N ALA A 523 -16.30 7.52 -18.04
CA ALA A 523 -17.59 6.88 -17.90
C ALA A 523 -18.76 7.84 -18.18
N ARG A 524 -18.71 9.08 -17.67
CA ARG A 524 -19.75 10.09 -17.91
C ARG A 524 -19.74 10.60 -19.35
N TRP A 525 -18.55 10.80 -19.91
CA TRP A 525 -18.43 11.20 -21.31
C TRP A 525 -19.01 10.11 -22.24
N ALA A 526 -18.69 8.85 -22.01
CA ALA A 526 -19.22 7.74 -22.78
C ALA A 526 -20.75 7.59 -22.62
N LEU A 527 -21.28 7.78 -21.41
CA LEU A 527 -22.71 7.78 -21.13
C LEU A 527 -23.44 8.86 -21.96
N GLU A 528 -22.93 10.09 -21.92
CA GLU A 528 -23.54 11.22 -22.64
C GLU A 528 -23.46 11.06 -24.16
N HIS A 529 -22.28 10.77 -24.69
CA HIS A 529 -22.05 10.65 -26.14
C HIS A 529 -22.65 9.37 -26.75
N GLY A 530 -22.91 8.36 -25.92
CA GLY A 530 -23.62 7.15 -26.33
C GLY A 530 -25.14 7.21 -26.17
N GLN A 531 -25.70 8.29 -25.59
CA GLN A 531 -27.10 8.36 -25.20
C GLN A 531 -28.05 8.21 -26.40
N ALA A 532 -27.77 8.86 -27.53
CA ALA A 532 -28.63 8.84 -28.73
C ALA A 532 -28.78 7.42 -29.32
N GLU A 533 -27.80 6.55 -29.10
CA GLU A 533 -27.78 5.18 -29.58
C GLU A 533 -27.99 4.15 -28.46
N HIS A 534 -28.32 4.61 -27.26
CA HIS A 534 -28.53 3.78 -26.09
C HIS A 534 -27.35 2.84 -25.78
N VAL A 535 -26.12 3.29 -25.97
CA VAL A 535 -24.91 2.46 -25.81
C VAL A 535 -24.72 2.03 -24.34
N VAL A 536 -24.79 3.01 -23.42
CA VAL A 536 -24.77 2.81 -21.96
C VAL A 536 -25.92 3.59 -21.36
N GLU A 537 -26.55 3.04 -20.34
CA GLU A 537 -27.67 3.67 -19.65
C GLU A 537 -27.56 3.51 -18.13
N MET A 538 -28.02 4.54 -17.41
CA MET A 538 -28.36 4.46 -16.00
C MET A 538 -29.83 4.06 -15.89
N VAL A 539 -30.13 2.87 -15.38
CA VAL A 539 -31.49 2.32 -15.30
C VAL A 539 -31.93 2.16 -13.85
N ASN A 540 -33.19 2.50 -13.55
CA ASN A 540 -33.77 2.27 -12.24
C ASN A 540 -34.57 0.96 -12.26
N ARG A 541 -34.33 0.10 -11.25
CA ARG A 541 -35.08 -1.12 -11.01
C ARG A 541 -35.33 -1.28 -9.53
N ASP A 542 -36.57 -1.39 -9.13
CA ASP A 542 -36.99 -1.54 -7.74
C ASP A 542 -36.45 -0.45 -6.79
N GLY A 543 -36.37 0.79 -7.31
CA GLY A 543 -35.87 1.94 -6.56
C GLY A 543 -34.35 2.04 -6.46
N LYS A 544 -33.61 1.17 -7.14
CA LYS A 544 -32.14 1.14 -7.18
C LYS A 544 -31.63 1.45 -8.58
N THR A 545 -30.58 2.25 -8.64
CA THR A 545 -29.90 2.64 -9.88
C THR A 545 -28.83 1.61 -10.26
N TYR A 546 -28.75 1.28 -11.55
CA TYR A 546 -27.77 0.35 -12.12
C TYR A 546 -27.22 0.88 -13.43
N VAL A 547 -26.00 0.44 -13.77
CA VAL A 547 -25.40 0.64 -15.09
C VAL A 547 -25.77 -0.54 -16.00
N ARG A 548 -26.20 -0.24 -17.22
CA ARG A 548 -26.48 -1.23 -18.26
C ARG A 548 -25.71 -0.87 -19.53
N ILE A 549 -24.95 -1.80 -20.08
CA ILE A 549 -24.25 -1.65 -21.35
C ILE A 549 -25.04 -2.45 -22.40
N ASN A 550 -25.55 -1.77 -23.40
CA ASN A 550 -26.34 -2.39 -24.46
C ASN A 550 -25.50 -2.74 -25.70
N ASP A 551 -24.42 -1.99 -25.95
CA ASP A 551 -23.56 -2.19 -27.13
C ASP A 551 -22.08 -1.97 -26.79
N TYR A 552 -21.39 -3.05 -26.52
CA TYR A 552 -19.95 -3.05 -26.17
C TYR A 552 -19.05 -2.63 -27.34
N ALA A 553 -19.45 -2.94 -28.59
CA ALA A 553 -18.67 -2.56 -29.76
C ALA A 553 -18.73 -1.04 -30.01
N LYS A 554 -19.90 -0.43 -29.85
CA LYS A 554 -20.03 1.03 -29.92
C LYS A 554 -19.34 1.72 -28.74
N LEU A 555 -19.35 1.11 -27.55
CA LEU A 555 -18.60 1.65 -26.41
C LEU A 555 -17.10 1.71 -26.70
N ARG A 556 -16.53 0.67 -27.33
CA ARG A 556 -15.13 0.71 -27.83
C ARG A 556 -14.89 1.92 -28.77
N MET A 557 -15.82 2.17 -29.68
CA MET A 557 -15.70 3.31 -30.60
C MET A 557 -15.72 4.65 -29.87
N LEU A 558 -16.54 4.78 -28.81
CA LEU A 558 -16.57 5.97 -27.98
C LEU A 558 -15.24 6.14 -27.22
N PHE A 559 -14.70 5.10 -26.64
CA PHE A 559 -13.38 5.15 -26.00
C PHE A 559 -12.27 5.57 -26.98
N GLY A 560 -12.30 5.05 -28.21
CA GLY A 560 -11.34 5.45 -29.25
C GLY A 560 -11.45 6.93 -29.63
N LYS A 561 -12.67 7.47 -29.72
CA LYS A 561 -12.90 8.91 -30.00
C LYS A 561 -12.38 9.78 -28.86
N LEU A 562 -12.66 9.39 -27.62
CA LEU A 562 -12.19 10.13 -26.44
C LEU A 562 -10.67 10.05 -26.29
N LEU A 563 -10.06 8.89 -26.56
CA LEU A 563 -8.61 8.72 -26.58
C LEU A 563 -7.94 9.67 -27.60
N ALA A 564 -8.48 9.75 -28.79
CA ALA A 564 -7.97 10.65 -29.83
C ALA A 564 -8.02 12.12 -29.40
N GLU A 565 -9.12 12.55 -28.76
CA GLU A 565 -9.26 13.91 -28.27
C GLU A 565 -8.36 14.21 -27.07
N ILE A 566 -8.27 13.30 -26.11
CA ILE A 566 -7.38 13.44 -24.92
C ILE A 566 -5.91 13.49 -25.36
N GLN A 567 -5.52 12.67 -26.33
CA GLN A 567 -4.16 12.74 -26.88
C GLN A 567 -3.89 14.06 -27.59
N ARG A 568 -4.86 14.58 -28.36
CA ARG A 568 -4.75 15.91 -28.98
C ARG A 568 -4.53 16.98 -27.91
N ILE A 569 -5.39 17.02 -26.90
CA ILE A 569 -5.32 17.99 -25.79
C ILE A 569 -3.92 17.97 -25.16
N LYS A 570 -3.43 16.79 -24.83
CA LYS A 570 -2.10 16.63 -24.23
C LYS A 570 -0.99 17.06 -25.19
N SER A 571 -1.03 16.57 -26.44
CA SER A 571 0.02 16.81 -27.43
C SER A 571 0.15 18.28 -27.86
N GLU A 572 -0.95 19.01 -27.86
CA GLU A 572 -1.01 20.43 -28.22
C GLU A 572 -0.87 21.35 -26.97
N GLY A 573 -0.94 20.81 -25.76
CA GLY A 573 -0.92 21.60 -24.53
C GLY A 573 -2.19 22.47 -24.37
N ASP A 574 -3.35 22.01 -24.88
CA ASP A 574 -4.61 22.74 -24.91
C ASP A 574 -5.26 22.79 -23.53
N TYR A 575 -4.84 23.75 -22.72
CA TYR A 575 -5.30 23.93 -21.34
C TYR A 575 -6.82 24.15 -21.26
N GLU A 576 -7.40 24.94 -22.16
CA GLU A 576 -8.84 25.26 -22.09
C GLU A 576 -9.70 24.05 -22.39
N ALA A 577 -9.33 23.23 -23.38
CA ALA A 577 -10.03 21.99 -23.66
C ALA A 577 -9.87 20.98 -22.49
N ALA A 578 -8.67 20.88 -21.89
CA ALA A 578 -8.44 20.05 -20.71
C ALA A 578 -9.31 20.50 -19.54
N ARG A 579 -9.33 21.79 -19.23
CA ARG A 579 -10.15 22.37 -18.17
C ARG A 579 -11.64 22.07 -18.39
N GLN A 580 -12.14 22.36 -19.57
CA GLN A 580 -13.55 22.11 -19.91
C GLN A 580 -13.92 20.64 -19.76
N LEU A 581 -13.10 19.73 -20.25
CA LEU A 581 -13.34 18.28 -20.17
C LEU A 581 -13.36 17.79 -18.72
N VAL A 582 -12.37 18.19 -17.92
CA VAL A 582 -12.25 17.79 -16.51
C VAL A 582 -13.37 18.39 -15.67
N GLU A 583 -13.65 19.69 -15.78
CA GLU A 583 -14.69 20.35 -14.99
C GLU A 583 -16.09 19.81 -15.32
N THR A 584 -16.36 19.47 -16.58
CA THR A 584 -17.66 18.95 -17.01
C THR A 584 -17.89 17.51 -16.52
N TYR A 585 -16.89 16.64 -16.65
CA TYR A 585 -17.11 15.21 -16.47
C TYR A 585 -16.45 14.60 -15.23
N ALA A 586 -15.38 15.20 -14.69
CA ALA A 586 -14.54 14.55 -13.70
C ALA A 586 -14.82 14.93 -12.23
N VAL A 587 -15.39 16.13 -11.99
CA VAL A 587 -15.36 16.76 -10.66
C VAL A 587 -16.67 16.62 -9.90
N GLN A 588 -17.79 16.89 -10.56
CA GLN A 588 -19.08 17.00 -9.89
C GLN A 588 -19.68 15.64 -9.55
N VAL A 589 -20.29 15.55 -8.37
CA VAL A 589 -20.98 14.36 -7.86
C VAL A 589 -22.49 14.64 -7.83
N ASP A 590 -23.30 13.72 -8.38
CA ASP A 590 -24.75 13.78 -8.19
C ASP A 590 -25.11 13.42 -6.75
N PRO A 591 -25.65 14.35 -5.95
CA PRO A 591 -25.89 14.11 -4.54
C PRO A 591 -26.96 13.05 -4.26
N VAL A 592 -27.91 12.86 -5.17
CA VAL A 592 -28.99 11.87 -5.02
C VAL A 592 -28.44 10.47 -5.25
N LEU A 593 -27.71 10.29 -6.35
CA LEU A 593 -27.04 9.03 -6.65
C LEU A 593 -26.00 8.68 -5.57
N HIS A 594 -25.24 9.67 -5.11
CA HIS A 594 -24.25 9.48 -4.04
C HIS A 594 -24.89 8.97 -2.75
N ALA A 595 -25.97 9.60 -2.31
CA ALA A 595 -26.70 9.16 -1.12
C ALA A 595 -27.24 7.73 -1.26
N GLU A 596 -27.79 7.38 -2.44
CA GLU A 596 -28.24 6.02 -2.76
C GLU A 596 -27.10 5.01 -2.65
N VAL A 597 -25.97 5.29 -3.32
CA VAL A 597 -24.81 4.39 -3.35
C VAL A 597 -24.25 4.17 -1.94
N LEU A 598 -24.10 5.24 -1.15
CA LEU A 598 -23.65 5.14 0.24
C LEU A 598 -24.59 4.32 1.11
N GLN A 599 -25.92 4.51 0.96
CA GLN A 599 -26.89 3.73 1.72
C GLN A 599 -26.82 2.24 1.36
N ARG A 600 -26.74 1.91 0.07
CA ARG A 600 -26.63 0.54 -0.42
C ARG A 600 -25.35 -0.12 0.06
N TYR A 601 -24.21 0.59 -0.01
CA TYR A 601 -22.92 0.07 0.45
C TYR A 601 -22.90 -0.18 1.96
N ARG A 602 -23.45 0.75 2.77
CA ARG A 602 -23.56 0.57 4.22
C ARG A 602 -24.39 -0.65 4.62
N SER A 603 -25.43 -0.99 3.84
CA SER A 603 -26.26 -2.17 4.10
C SER A 603 -25.51 -3.51 3.91
N LEU A 604 -24.39 -3.50 3.22
CA LEU A 604 -23.52 -4.66 3.06
C LEU A 604 -22.61 -4.92 4.26
N HIS A 605 -22.50 -3.97 5.18
CA HIS A 605 -21.64 -4.05 6.37
C HIS A 605 -20.18 -4.45 6.05
N LEU A 606 -19.65 -3.95 4.92
CA LEU A 606 -18.27 -4.20 4.51
C LEU A 606 -17.32 -3.30 5.30
N ALA A 607 -16.24 -3.88 5.80
CA ALA A 607 -15.19 -3.10 6.47
C ALA A 607 -14.45 -2.21 5.45
N PRO A 608 -14.30 -0.89 5.73
CA PRO A 608 -13.64 0.03 4.82
C PRO A 608 -12.12 -0.20 4.71
N TYR A 609 -11.50 -0.69 5.77
CA TYR A 609 -10.05 -0.91 5.82
C TYR A 609 -9.71 -2.39 5.86
N LYS A 610 -8.60 -2.75 5.23
CA LYS A 610 -8.16 -4.13 5.13
C LYS A 610 -6.66 -4.23 5.41
N GLY A 611 -6.25 -5.35 5.96
CA GLY A 611 -4.85 -5.70 6.13
C GLY A 611 -4.68 -7.21 6.07
N PHE A 612 -3.44 -7.66 6.19
CA PHE A 612 -3.08 -9.05 5.95
C PHE A 612 -2.48 -9.72 7.19
N VAL A 613 -2.64 -11.04 7.26
CA VAL A 613 -1.73 -11.91 7.98
C VAL A 613 -0.70 -12.47 7.00
N ASN A 614 0.54 -12.53 7.44
CA ASN A 614 1.64 -13.10 6.67
C ASN A 614 1.56 -14.63 6.63
N PRO A 615 2.11 -15.28 5.59
CA PRO A 615 2.42 -16.70 5.64
C PRO A 615 3.49 -17.00 6.69
N VAL A 616 3.54 -18.25 7.13
CA VAL A 616 4.55 -18.74 8.08
C VAL A 616 5.55 -19.61 7.34
N TYR A 617 6.82 -19.25 7.42
CA TYR A 617 7.93 -20.01 6.84
C TYR A 617 8.61 -20.85 7.92
N THR A 618 8.67 -22.16 7.71
CA THR A 618 9.28 -23.12 8.66
C THR A 618 10.42 -23.85 7.99
N PRO A 619 11.67 -23.67 8.43
CA PRO A 619 12.80 -24.40 7.88
C PRO A 619 12.79 -25.86 8.35
N GLN A 620 13.07 -26.78 7.42
CA GLN A 620 13.46 -28.16 7.75
C GLN A 620 14.97 -28.23 7.84
N THR A 621 15.49 -28.93 8.85
CA THR A 621 16.92 -29.07 9.06
C THR A 621 17.33 -30.54 9.11
N ASP A 622 18.56 -30.83 8.68
CA ASP A 622 19.23 -32.11 8.91
C ASP A 622 19.74 -32.23 10.36
N ALA A 623 20.43 -33.32 10.66
CA ALA A 623 20.98 -33.58 11.99
C ALA A 623 22.12 -32.62 12.36
N GLU A 624 22.78 -32.04 11.39
CA GLU A 624 23.85 -31.04 11.52
C GLU A 624 23.30 -29.60 11.64
N GLY A 625 21.98 -29.40 11.49
CA GLY A 625 21.32 -28.10 11.58
C GLY A 625 21.28 -27.31 10.27
N ASN A 626 21.69 -27.90 9.15
CA ASN A 626 21.60 -27.23 7.85
C ASN A 626 20.16 -27.27 7.33
N ILE A 627 19.70 -26.17 6.75
CA ILE A 627 18.35 -26.12 6.14
C ILE A 627 18.34 -26.96 4.87
N THR A 628 17.46 -27.95 4.82
CA THR A 628 17.24 -28.87 3.69
C THR A 628 16.02 -28.50 2.85
N ASP A 629 15.04 -27.80 3.43
CA ASP A 629 13.91 -27.16 2.75
C ASP A 629 13.28 -26.06 3.63
N VAL A 630 12.39 -25.25 3.05
CA VAL A 630 11.57 -24.27 3.77
C VAL A 630 10.11 -24.48 3.33
N HIS A 631 9.27 -24.80 4.31
CA HIS A 631 7.83 -24.94 4.10
C HIS A 631 7.09 -23.65 4.37
N ILE A 632 6.02 -23.41 3.60
CA ILE A 632 5.11 -22.29 3.77
C ILE A 632 3.77 -22.80 4.29
N SER A 633 3.19 -22.10 5.28
CA SER A 633 1.87 -22.37 5.85
C SER A 633 1.03 -21.10 5.91
N TYR A 634 -0.28 -21.26 5.77
CA TYR A 634 -1.27 -20.18 5.79
C TYR A 634 -2.35 -20.38 6.87
N SER A 635 -2.11 -21.25 7.85
CA SER A 635 -3.12 -21.65 8.83
C SER A 635 -3.30 -20.67 9.98
N GLU A 636 -2.31 -19.80 10.22
CA GLU A 636 -2.29 -18.91 11.38
C GLU A 636 -3.41 -17.85 11.32
N GLY A 637 -4.08 -17.62 12.44
CA GLY A 637 -5.06 -16.56 12.62
C GLY A 637 -4.41 -15.24 13.03
N TYR A 638 -5.19 -14.14 13.05
CA TYR A 638 -4.65 -12.81 13.31
C TYR A 638 -4.07 -12.66 14.73
N ALA A 639 -4.87 -12.97 15.77
CA ALA A 639 -4.40 -12.89 17.14
C ALA A 639 -3.24 -13.87 17.42
N GLU A 640 -3.30 -15.07 16.85
CA GLU A 640 -2.23 -16.06 16.95
C GLU A 640 -0.91 -15.52 16.40
N GLN A 641 -0.95 -14.92 15.21
CA GLN A 641 0.23 -14.33 14.58
C GLN A 641 0.79 -13.15 15.39
N MET A 642 -0.08 -12.26 15.88
CA MET A 642 0.35 -11.10 16.66
C MET A 642 1.03 -11.51 17.97
N LEU A 643 0.49 -12.50 18.68
CA LEU A 643 1.07 -13.04 19.90
C LEU A 643 2.38 -13.79 19.64
N ARG A 644 2.45 -14.56 18.54
CA ARG A 644 3.70 -15.20 18.13
C ARG A 644 4.78 -14.15 17.82
N TYR A 645 4.44 -13.09 17.09
CA TYR A 645 5.38 -12.00 16.81
C TYR A 645 5.85 -11.29 18.09
N SER A 646 4.94 -11.09 19.06
CA SER A 646 5.32 -10.49 20.34
C SER A 646 6.24 -11.41 21.18
N ARG A 647 6.10 -12.73 21.06
CA ARG A 647 6.97 -13.68 21.72
C ARG A 647 8.34 -13.80 21.04
N ASP A 648 8.36 -13.88 19.70
CA ASP A 648 9.54 -14.28 18.93
C ASP A 648 10.40 -13.08 18.48
N TYR A 649 9.80 -11.89 18.32
CA TYR A 649 10.44 -10.69 17.77
C TYR A 649 10.31 -9.44 18.66
N SER A 650 10.24 -9.63 19.97
CA SER A 650 10.22 -8.54 20.95
C SER A 650 11.65 -8.18 21.31
N ASN A 651 12.21 -7.18 20.66
CA ASN A 651 13.63 -6.84 20.73
C ASN A 651 13.94 -5.48 21.39
N LEU A 652 12.91 -4.71 21.81
CA LEU A 652 13.05 -3.41 22.47
C LEU A 652 12.48 -3.41 23.88
#